data_c4db7a7eec3f9ba9bdfab4853214793e
#
_entry.id   c4db7a7eec3f9ba9bdfab4853214793e
#
_cell.length_a   1.000
_cell.length_b   1.000
_cell.length_c   1.000
_cell.angle_alpha   90.00
_cell.angle_beta   90.00
_cell.angle_gamma   90.00
#
_symmetry.space_group_name_H-M   'P 1'
#
loop_
_entity.id
_entity.type
_entity.pdbx_description
1 polymer ?
#
loop_
_entity_poly.entity_id
_entity_poly.type
_entity_poly.pdbx_seq_one_letter_code
_entity_poly.pdbx_strand_id
1 'polypeptide(L)'
;WALPISTARLDVYWFDDHGGVRLPKACRLKYWDGSAFVDLPGASGLGLEENRFNTTTFPEITTTSLRFEFDGNGDSSTGILEWRVYDSGKSPNFPPTVSTGVDRAVVQPGETWLNGSVKDDGKPRPAPAVKWSKASGPGKVSFANASVPETTARFSAAGNYVLKLTADDGQSNASSEVHVSVVARPPMPPLSPVWTTPYQVSSPFWRPRLKNLIVNWIPHCVQQCEDPEVKEGGIGNFVQAARKLAGQPGAKHTGAVFANTWVYNTLESMCIAQMLDPQGDAEIAAAQASQRRTIEDWVTKMLSAQEPDGYILTQYTIEGQRRWSNKHDHEDFQAGHFIEAAIAHHVMSGGKDPRMFDAAKRLADCWVRNIGPAPKRAWYPGHQEMEMALVKLARYVEQTDGPGAGTAYIDLAKFLLDSRKDGDEYDQSHAPVTRQYEAVGHAVRALYSYAGMADVAMETGDTDYQSAVQSLWNSVVNKKYYVTGGIGSGETSEGFGKEFSLPNNSYCESCANCGQLHFQTRLQMTWRDGRHMDLAEETLFNAILGGVDLDAQNYTYTNPLDSSAQRYKWHVCPCCVGIIPRTLLSLPTWTYTKGKDAIYVNQFAGSTVTVDNVAGTSVQLTQTTDYPWNGKVELEVNPATSKTFALNIRVPNRQTSLLYTNTPGIDGLLSLAVNGKSVKPMIERGYAILDRTWKAGDTVEWELPLAVQRVVADHRIVANRGRVALRYGPLIYNFESVDQDVNAVLASSASLAAEWKPDLLGGVLVIKGRFADGKPLLAIPNYARLNRGGRSVVWMKDR
;
A
#
# COMPACT_ATOMS: atom_id res chain seq x y z
N TRP A 1 22.70 14.71 29.38
CA TRP A 1 23.88 14.64 28.51
C TRP A 1 24.83 13.56 28.98
N ALA A 2 25.62 12.99 28.08
CA ALA A 2 26.63 11.99 28.40
C ALA A 2 27.84 12.59 29.18
N LEU A 3 28.14 13.83 28.94
CA LEU A 3 29.12 14.63 29.69
C LEU A 3 28.42 15.87 30.27
N PRO A 4 28.96 16.44 31.40
CA PRO A 4 28.39 17.66 31.93
C PRO A 4 28.50 18.84 30.94
N ILE A 5 27.41 19.55 30.76
CA ILE A 5 27.37 20.80 29.96
C ILE A 5 27.43 22.03 30.88
N SER A 6 27.95 23.10 30.35
CA SER A 6 27.90 24.42 31.01
C SER A 6 26.88 25.32 30.30
N THR A 7 25.90 25.81 31.03
CA THR A 7 24.79 26.60 30.48
C THR A 7 24.37 27.75 31.42
N ALA A 8 23.87 28.80 30.84
CA ALA A 8 23.33 29.97 31.56
C ALA A 8 22.00 30.47 30.93
N ARG A 9 21.49 29.75 29.92
CA ARG A 9 20.28 30.15 29.20
C ARG A 9 19.58 28.96 28.64
N LEU A 10 18.23 28.98 28.67
CA LEU A 10 17.38 28.10 27.89
C LEU A 10 16.17 28.87 27.36
N ASP A 11 15.58 28.34 26.30
CA ASP A 11 14.33 28.80 25.70
C ASP A 11 13.32 27.65 25.66
N VAL A 12 12.03 27.96 25.91
CA VAL A 12 10.92 27.04 25.80
C VAL A 12 9.84 27.60 24.91
N TYR A 13 9.35 26.83 23.97
CA TYR A 13 8.19 27.16 23.14
C TYR A 13 7.01 26.33 23.60
N TRP A 14 6.03 26.97 24.25
CA TRP A 14 4.82 26.33 24.73
C TRP A 14 3.81 26.14 23.61
N PHE A 15 3.04 25.07 23.68
CA PHE A 15 1.91 24.80 22.80
C PHE A 15 0.60 24.93 23.58
N ASP A 16 -0.32 25.72 23.03
CA ASP A 16 -1.69 25.86 23.49
C ASP A 16 -2.61 25.82 22.27
N ASP A 17 -3.54 24.87 22.20
CA ASP A 17 -4.51 24.71 21.11
C ASP A 17 -5.88 25.32 21.47
N HIS A 18 -5.96 26.00 22.61
CA HIS A 18 -7.19 26.52 23.22
C HIS A 18 -8.28 25.46 23.44
N GLY A 19 -7.88 24.18 23.39
CA GLY A 19 -8.72 22.98 23.54
C GLY A 19 -8.21 22.05 24.64
N GLY A 20 -7.72 20.87 24.24
CA GLY A 20 -7.22 19.85 25.15
C GLY A 20 -5.81 20.08 25.70
N VAL A 21 -5.03 20.97 25.07
CA VAL A 21 -3.68 21.35 25.49
C VAL A 21 -3.63 22.81 25.89
N ARG A 22 -3.16 23.11 27.08
CA ARG A 22 -3.13 24.45 27.66
C ARG A 22 -1.76 24.79 28.25
N LEU A 23 -1.48 26.09 28.38
CA LEU A 23 -0.31 26.54 29.13
C LEU A 23 -0.37 26.02 30.57
N PRO A 24 0.77 25.66 31.20
CA PRO A 24 0.80 25.27 32.60
C PRO A 24 0.43 26.45 33.51
N LYS A 25 -0.10 26.15 34.70
CA LYS A 25 -0.34 27.17 35.74
C LYS A 25 0.96 27.75 36.28
N ALA A 26 1.97 26.90 36.41
CA ALA A 26 3.30 27.22 36.87
C ALA A 26 4.32 26.24 36.36
N CYS A 27 5.57 26.66 36.23
CA CYS A 27 6.65 25.73 35.93
C CYS A 27 7.89 26.08 36.79
N ARG A 28 8.69 25.06 37.04
CA ARG A 28 9.94 25.10 37.78
C ARG A 28 11.03 24.44 36.97
N LEU A 29 12.21 25.01 36.99
CA LEU A 29 13.38 24.41 36.35
C LEU A 29 14.38 23.97 37.40
N LYS A 30 14.80 22.71 37.29
CA LYS A 30 15.81 22.12 38.18
C LYS A 30 16.98 21.61 37.34
N TYR A 31 18.14 21.51 37.98
CA TYR A 31 19.31 20.85 37.40
C TYR A 31 19.86 19.77 38.32
N TRP A 32 20.56 18.82 37.74
CA TRP A 32 21.23 17.76 38.48
C TRP A 32 22.56 18.28 39.04
N ASP A 33 22.71 18.31 40.34
CA ASP A 33 23.91 18.82 41.03
C ASP A 33 25.02 17.76 41.21
N GLY A 34 24.79 16.53 40.74
CA GLY A 34 25.62 15.35 40.93
C GLY A 34 25.05 14.36 41.91
N SER A 35 24.02 14.74 42.69
CA SER A 35 23.37 13.90 43.71
C SER A 35 21.85 13.96 43.65
N ALA A 36 21.29 15.11 43.35
CA ALA A 36 19.84 15.36 43.29
C ALA A 36 19.47 16.43 42.28
N PHE A 37 18.17 16.50 41.91
CA PHE A 37 17.61 17.61 41.18
C PHE A 37 17.30 18.78 42.13
N VAL A 38 18.04 19.87 42.03
CA VAL A 38 17.87 21.05 42.84
C VAL A 38 17.35 22.22 42.02
N ASP A 39 16.68 23.20 42.63
CA ASP A 39 16.16 24.35 41.97
C ASP A 39 17.29 25.18 41.36
N LEU A 40 17.03 25.77 40.19
CA LEU A 40 18.01 26.57 39.44
C LEU A 40 18.18 27.92 40.12
N PRO A 41 19.37 28.24 40.65
CA PRO A 41 19.56 29.46 41.44
C PRO A 41 19.51 30.69 40.54
N GLY A 42 18.83 31.75 41.02
CA GLY A 42 18.84 33.06 40.36
C GLY A 42 18.27 33.10 38.93
N ALA A 43 17.43 32.12 38.62
CA ALA A 43 16.76 32.09 37.32
C ALA A 43 15.81 33.28 37.16
N SER A 44 15.88 33.99 36.05
CA SER A 44 14.79 34.85 35.61
C SER A 44 13.53 34.01 35.48
N GLY A 45 12.36 34.48 35.94
CA GLY A 45 11.15 33.69 35.90
C GLY A 45 10.90 33.00 34.54
N LEU A 46 10.41 31.77 34.57
CA LEU A 46 10.01 31.07 33.37
C LEU A 46 8.78 31.77 32.76
N GLY A 47 8.88 32.22 31.53
CA GLY A 47 7.77 32.81 30.79
C GLY A 47 6.74 31.73 30.41
N LEU A 48 5.47 32.12 30.38
CA LEU A 48 4.34 31.29 29.98
C LEU A 48 3.57 31.93 28.83
N GLU A 49 4.27 32.52 27.89
CA GLU A 49 3.65 33.12 26.70
C GLU A 49 3.57 32.09 25.56
N GLU A 50 2.40 31.98 24.96
CA GLU A 50 2.17 31.12 23.82
C GLU A 50 2.75 31.67 22.51
N ASN A 51 2.95 30.79 21.53
CA ASN A 51 3.36 31.15 20.16
C ASN A 51 4.70 31.89 20.05
N ARG A 52 5.57 31.78 21.04
CA ARG A 52 6.92 32.37 21.06
C ARG A 52 7.86 31.60 22.02
N PHE A 53 9.16 31.78 21.79
CA PHE A 53 10.17 31.34 22.75
C PHE A 53 10.17 32.17 24.02
N ASN A 54 10.06 31.51 25.16
CA ASN A 54 10.21 32.07 26.49
C ASN A 54 11.63 31.83 26.95
N THR A 55 12.43 32.88 27.09
CA THR A 55 13.84 32.79 27.48
C THR A 55 13.96 32.87 29.02
N THR A 56 14.71 31.94 29.60
CA THR A 56 15.15 31.99 31.00
C THR A 56 16.65 32.06 31.04
N THR A 57 17.16 33.03 31.79
CA THR A 57 18.61 33.20 32.08
C THR A 57 18.88 32.95 33.57
N PHE A 58 20.06 32.44 33.87
CA PHE A 58 20.48 32.06 35.21
C PHE A 58 22.01 32.11 35.31
N PRO A 59 22.56 32.17 36.54
CA PRO A 59 23.99 31.99 36.75
C PRO A 59 24.47 30.68 36.12
N GLU A 60 25.66 30.72 35.51
CA GLU A 60 26.19 29.55 34.83
C GLU A 60 26.25 28.34 35.76
N ILE A 61 25.72 27.23 35.31
CA ILE A 61 25.79 25.94 35.98
C ILE A 61 26.47 24.90 35.09
N THR A 62 27.01 23.86 35.73
CA THR A 62 27.52 22.66 35.04
C THR A 62 26.69 21.48 35.49
N THR A 63 26.07 20.78 34.51
CA THR A 63 25.13 19.69 34.81
C THR A 63 25.05 18.66 33.71
N THR A 64 24.67 17.42 34.04
CA THR A 64 24.34 16.37 33.06
C THR A 64 22.85 16.31 32.75
N SER A 65 21.99 17.00 33.52
CA SER A 65 20.55 16.92 33.32
C SER A 65 19.84 18.17 33.79
N LEU A 66 18.89 18.64 32.99
CA LEU A 66 17.89 19.62 33.41
C LEU A 66 16.53 18.95 33.49
N ARG A 67 15.68 19.44 34.39
CA ARG A 67 14.31 18.95 34.58
C ARG A 67 13.34 20.11 34.60
N PHE A 68 12.33 20.02 33.73
CA PHE A 68 11.13 20.83 33.85
C PHE A 68 10.11 20.14 34.76
N GLU A 69 9.59 20.88 35.73
CA GLU A 69 8.42 20.49 36.52
C GLU A 69 7.35 21.55 36.29
N PHE A 70 6.13 21.14 35.95
CA PHE A 70 5.03 22.07 35.70
C PHE A 70 3.74 21.55 36.33
N ASP A 71 2.91 22.50 36.75
CA ASP A 71 1.58 22.24 37.30
C ASP A 71 0.55 22.42 36.18
N GLY A 72 -0.22 21.38 35.87
CA GLY A 72 -1.24 21.39 34.84
C GLY A 72 -2.36 22.41 35.08
N ASN A 73 -3.04 22.82 34.01
CA ASN A 73 -4.16 23.76 34.05
C ASN A 73 -5.50 23.03 33.96
N GLY A 74 -6.04 22.60 35.10
CA GLY A 74 -7.31 21.87 35.17
C GLY A 74 -7.20 20.48 34.59
N ASP A 75 -8.18 20.11 33.74
CA ASP A 75 -8.27 18.79 33.08
C ASP A 75 -7.53 18.73 31.73
N SER A 76 -6.79 19.79 31.37
CA SER A 76 -6.07 19.87 30.11
C SER A 76 -4.63 19.37 30.23
N SER A 77 -4.10 18.82 29.17
CA SER A 77 -2.69 18.49 29.01
C SER A 77 -1.83 19.76 28.88
N THR A 78 -0.52 19.66 29.12
CA THR A 78 0.45 20.71 28.84
C THR A 78 1.40 20.27 27.73
N GLY A 79 1.63 21.10 26.71
CA GLY A 79 2.48 20.83 25.55
C GLY A 79 3.70 21.74 25.47
N ILE A 80 4.84 21.15 25.12
CA ILE A 80 6.07 21.85 24.75
C ILE A 80 6.37 21.46 23.30
N LEU A 81 6.42 22.46 22.39
CA LEU A 81 6.83 22.22 21.01
C LEU A 81 8.35 22.11 20.89
N GLU A 82 9.07 22.96 21.63
CA GLU A 82 10.52 22.98 21.55
C GLU A 82 11.13 23.45 22.87
N TRP A 83 12.25 22.86 23.23
CA TRP A 83 13.08 23.24 24.37
C TRP A 83 14.55 23.31 23.92
N ARG A 84 15.15 24.52 24.02
CA ARG A 84 16.54 24.77 23.63
C ARG A 84 17.37 25.10 24.88
N VAL A 85 18.52 24.44 24.99
CA VAL A 85 19.53 24.73 26.04
C VAL A 85 20.78 25.18 25.34
N TYR A 86 21.29 26.34 25.76
CA TYR A 86 22.43 27.00 25.12
C TYR A 86 23.71 26.71 25.87
N ASP A 87 24.73 26.27 25.18
CA ASP A 87 26.08 26.15 25.72
C ASP A 87 26.64 27.55 26.07
N SER A 88 27.23 27.68 27.26
CA SER A 88 27.94 28.92 27.67
C SER A 88 29.32 29.08 27.02
N GLY A 89 29.74 28.12 26.22
CA GLY A 89 31.06 28.02 25.61
C GLY A 89 32.08 27.22 26.45
N LYS A 90 31.74 26.82 27.65
CA LYS A 90 32.63 26.08 28.56
C LYS A 90 32.35 24.60 28.68
N SER A 91 31.32 24.08 27.98
CA SER A 91 31.08 22.65 27.92
C SER A 91 32.29 21.93 27.27
N PRO A 92 32.59 20.67 27.65
CA PRO A 92 33.60 19.90 26.99
C PRO A 92 33.22 19.65 25.53
N ASN A 93 34.17 19.20 24.74
CA ASN A 93 33.94 18.73 23.39
C ASN A 93 33.06 17.48 23.42
N PHE A 94 31.97 17.42 22.62
CA PHE A 94 31.16 16.25 22.39
C PHE A 94 31.53 15.62 21.05
N PRO A 95 31.59 14.28 20.95
CA PRO A 95 31.78 13.63 19.67
C PRO A 95 30.71 14.03 18.65
N PRO A 96 31.04 14.15 17.37
CA PRO A 96 30.05 14.38 16.32
C PRO A 96 28.95 13.30 16.35
N THR A 97 27.72 13.70 16.01
CA THR A 97 26.62 12.75 15.75
C THR A 97 26.46 12.55 14.25
N VAL A 98 26.51 11.28 13.80
CA VAL A 98 26.50 10.92 12.38
C VAL A 98 25.28 10.09 12.07
N SER A 99 24.57 10.40 10.99
CA SER A 99 23.50 9.60 10.42
C SER A 99 23.74 9.40 8.92
N THR A 100 23.49 8.21 8.42
CA THR A 100 23.62 7.83 7.00
C THR A 100 22.27 7.71 6.30
N GLY A 101 21.17 8.01 7.00
CA GLY A 101 19.81 7.74 6.52
C GLY A 101 19.46 6.25 6.54
N VAL A 102 18.46 5.88 5.76
CA VAL A 102 17.91 4.51 5.73
C VAL A 102 18.57 3.62 4.68
N ASP A 103 18.52 2.30 4.90
CA ASP A 103 18.94 1.29 3.93
C ASP A 103 18.14 1.40 2.62
N ARG A 104 18.79 1.06 1.50
CA ARG A 104 18.20 1.24 0.16
C ARG A 104 18.65 0.23 -0.86
N ALA A 105 17.93 0.18 -1.99
CA ALA A 105 18.28 -0.59 -3.16
C ALA A 105 18.77 0.33 -4.30
N VAL A 106 19.62 -0.21 -5.17
CA VAL A 106 20.05 0.43 -6.41
C VAL A 106 19.94 -0.55 -7.56
N VAL A 107 19.29 -0.15 -8.63
CA VAL A 107 19.22 -0.91 -9.88
C VAL A 107 20.31 -0.42 -10.82
N GLN A 108 21.22 -1.32 -11.25
CA GLN A 108 22.32 -0.94 -12.13
C GLN A 108 21.81 -0.47 -13.51
N PRO A 109 22.50 0.51 -14.15
CA PRO A 109 23.69 1.26 -13.71
C PRO A 109 23.36 2.54 -12.91
N GLY A 110 22.18 2.62 -12.28
CA GLY A 110 21.71 3.78 -11.54
C GLY A 110 22.65 4.21 -10.41
N GLU A 111 22.27 5.29 -9.78
CA GLU A 111 22.97 5.82 -8.60
C GLU A 111 22.00 5.92 -7.42
N THR A 112 22.53 6.11 -6.23
CA THR A 112 21.74 6.45 -5.05
C THR A 112 22.18 7.77 -4.46
N TRP A 113 21.22 8.54 -4.00
CA TRP A 113 21.45 9.70 -3.16
C TRP A 113 21.73 9.25 -1.73
N LEU A 114 22.83 9.71 -1.16
CA LEU A 114 23.22 9.49 0.21
C LEU A 114 22.91 10.75 1.01
N ASN A 115 21.88 10.67 1.86
CA ASN A 115 21.39 11.75 2.69
C ASN A 115 22.04 11.74 4.08
N GLY A 116 23.35 11.63 4.13
CA GLY A 116 24.09 11.70 5.38
C GLY A 116 23.90 13.02 6.08
N SER A 117 23.96 13.01 7.41
CA SER A 117 23.98 14.21 8.22
C SER A 117 25.01 14.09 9.33
N VAL A 118 25.63 15.22 9.66
CA VAL A 118 26.59 15.34 10.75
C VAL A 118 26.21 16.54 11.59
N LYS A 119 26.06 16.34 12.89
CA LYS A 119 25.84 17.40 13.88
C LYS A 119 27.00 17.38 14.86
N ASP A 120 27.52 18.57 15.18
CA ASP A 120 28.68 18.75 16.02
C ASP A 120 28.51 20.01 16.87
N ASP A 121 29.21 20.11 17.99
CA ASP A 121 29.13 21.26 18.88
C ASP A 121 30.08 22.41 18.45
N GLY A 122 30.84 22.21 17.37
CA GLY A 122 31.79 23.15 16.86
C GLY A 122 33.14 23.24 17.61
N LYS A 123 33.42 22.22 18.43
CA LYS A 123 34.66 22.10 19.20
C LYS A 123 35.42 20.82 18.81
N PRO A 124 36.74 20.80 18.85
CA PRO A 124 37.65 21.96 18.90
C PRO A 124 37.76 22.71 17.55
N ARG A 125 37.04 22.25 16.53
CA ARG A 125 36.99 22.84 15.19
C ARG A 125 35.55 23.28 14.86
N PRO A 126 35.37 24.35 14.09
CA PRO A 126 34.03 24.83 13.71
C PRO A 126 33.20 23.82 12.91
N ALA A 127 33.85 22.86 12.22
CA ALA A 127 33.18 21.78 11.50
C ALA A 127 34.06 20.53 11.49
N PRO A 128 33.49 19.33 11.66
CA PRO A 128 34.23 18.07 11.58
C PRO A 128 34.63 17.75 10.14
N ALA A 129 35.73 17.03 9.96
CA ALA A 129 36.11 16.43 8.70
C ALA A 129 35.20 15.23 8.41
N VAL A 130 34.59 15.20 7.23
CA VAL A 130 33.62 14.17 6.85
C VAL A 130 34.18 13.28 5.76
N LYS A 131 33.92 11.96 5.82
CA LYS A 131 34.35 11.02 4.79
C LYS A 131 33.39 9.85 4.61
N TRP A 132 32.90 9.69 3.39
CA TRP A 132 32.28 8.46 2.94
C TRP A 132 33.33 7.43 2.50
N SER A 133 33.07 6.18 2.79
CA SER A 133 33.92 5.05 2.38
C SER A 133 33.07 3.79 2.18
N LYS A 134 33.57 2.85 1.39
CA LYS A 134 33.01 1.50 1.31
C LYS A 134 33.62 0.67 2.46
N ALA A 135 32.78 0.18 3.38
CA ALA A 135 33.17 -0.72 4.44
C ALA A 135 33.23 -2.17 3.93
N SER A 136 32.24 -2.60 3.12
CA SER A 136 32.20 -3.92 2.51
C SER A 136 31.43 -3.92 1.18
N GLY A 137 31.51 -5.02 0.43
CA GLY A 137 30.78 -5.22 -0.84
C GLY A 137 31.67 -5.64 -2.00
N PRO A 138 31.10 -6.28 -3.05
CA PRO A 138 31.88 -7.00 -4.06
C PRO A 138 32.63 -6.08 -5.04
N GLY A 139 32.08 -4.91 -5.39
CA GLY A 139 32.62 -4.03 -6.43
C GLY A 139 33.24 -2.74 -5.90
N LYS A 140 33.62 -1.85 -6.83
CA LYS A 140 34.04 -0.49 -6.51
C LYS A 140 32.81 0.39 -6.26
N VAL A 141 32.98 1.39 -5.37
CA VAL A 141 32.01 2.44 -5.13
C VAL A 141 32.64 3.78 -5.52
N SER A 142 31.92 4.55 -6.31
CA SER A 142 32.33 5.90 -6.73
C SER A 142 31.37 6.91 -6.12
N PHE A 143 31.87 7.77 -5.24
CA PHE A 143 31.13 8.88 -4.67
C PHE A 143 31.34 10.13 -5.54
N ALA A 144 30.28 10.91 -5.78
CA ALA A 144 30.41 12.20 -6.46
C ALA A 144 31.31 13.15 -5.66
N ASN A 145 31.12 13.21 -4.34
CA ASN A 145 32.02 13.86 -3.39
C ASN A 145 32.00 13.09 -2.06
N ALA A 146 33.10 12.43 -1.74
CA ALA A 146 33.20 11.65 -0.51
C ALA A 146 33.43 12.49 0.75
N SER A 147 33.66 13.81 0.63
CA SER A 147 34.01 14.70 1.74
C SER A 147 32.86 15.58 2.20
N VAL A 148 31.63 15.32 1.76
CA VAL A 148 30.42 16.00 2.21
C VAL A 148 29.39 14.99 2.70
N PRO A 149 28.52 15.33 3.68
CA PRO A 149 27.52 14.41 4.21
C PRO A 149 26.53 13.95 3.13
N GLU A 150 26.03 14.89 2.33
CA GLU A 150 25.10 14.60 1.22
C GLU A 150 25.87 14.45 -0.09
N THR A 151 25.70 13.31 -0.75
CA THR A 151 26.37 13.00 -2.02
C THR A 151 25.59 11.94 -2.80
N THR A 152 26.10 11.50 -3.96
CA THR A 152 25.61 10.31 -4.65
C THR A 152 26.68 9.25 -4.74
N ALA A 153 26.25 7.98 -4.89
CA ALA A 153 27.14 6.84 -5.05
C ALA A 153 26.71 5.93 -6.20
N ARG A 154 27.69 5.45 -6.98
CA ARG A 154 27.54 4.46 -8.06
C ARG A 154 28.33 3.20 -7.75
N PHE A 155 27.86 2.06 -8.25
CA PHE A 155 28.35 0.73 -7.92
C PHE A 155 28.75 -0.02 -9.19
N SER A 156 29.94 -0.65 -9.19
CA SER A 156 30.43 -1.36 -10.38
C SER A 156 29.92 -2.80 -10.53
N ALA A 157 29.32 -3.38 -9.49
CA ALA A 157 28.80 -4.75 -9.49
C ALA A 157 27.56 -4.88 -8.62
N ALA A 158 26.69 -5.82 -8.94
CA ALA A 158 25.55 -6.21 -8.10
C ALA A 158 26.04 -6.90 -6.83
N GLY A 159 25.27 -6.80 -5.73
CA GLY A 159 25.54 -7.39 -4.43
C GLY A 159 25.22 -6.44 -3.28
N ASN A 160 25.45 -6.91 -2.06
CA ASN A 160 25.20 -6.13 -0.86
C ASN A 160 26.44 -5.35 -0.45
N TYR A 161 26.28 -4.07 -0.21
CA TYR A 161 27.33 -3.14 0.21
C TYR A 161 27.02 -2.56 1.57
N VAL A 162 28.06 -2.25 2.33
CA VAL A 162 27.99 -1.39 3.51
C VAL A 162 28.84 -0.15 3.21
N LEU A 163 28.20 1.03 3.27
CA LEU A 163 28.85 2.32 3.16
C LEU A 163 28.92 2.94 4.54
N LYS A 164 30.03 3.60 4.83
CA LYS A 164 30.31 4.22 6.13
C LYS A 164 30.57 5.71 5.97
N LEU A 165 29.84 6.52 6.73
CA LEU A 165 30.11 7.94 6.92
C LEU A 165 30.84 8.13 8.23
N THR A 166 31.99 8.76 8.20
CA THR A 166 32.80 9.10 9.38
C THR A 166 32.90 10.61 9.49
N ALA A 167 32.77 11.15 10.68
CA ALA A 167 33.05 12.53 11.04
C ALA A 167 34.11 12.57 12.12
N ASP A 168 35.09 13.47 11.97
CA ASP A 168 36.23 13.66 12.88
C ASP A 168 36.38 15.16 13.18
N ASP A 169 36.17 15.56 14.44
CA ASP A 169 36.31 16.95 14.90
C ASP A 169 37.77 17.32 15.25
N GLY A 170 38.72 16.33 15.18
CA GLY A 170 40.13 16.46 15.52
C GLY A 170 40.49 16.04 16.94
N GLN A 171 39.49 15.72 17.80
CA GLN A 171 39.66 15.16 19.13
C GLN A 171 38.91 13.84 19.25
N SER A 172 37.72 13.77 18.64
CA SER A 172 36.81 12.63 18.67
C SER A 172 36.36 12.30 17.25
N ASN A 173 35.94 11.04 17.04
CA ASN A 173 35.33 10.63 15.80
C ASN A 173 34.05 9.81 16.06
N ALA A 174 33.12 9.90 15.12
CA ALA A 174 31.91 9.07 15.11
C ALA A 174 31.67 8.57 13.68
N SER A 175 30.89 7.51 13.56
CA SER A 175 30.50 6.98 12.26
C SER A 175 29.13 6.31 12.32
N SER A 176 28.51 6.24 11.16
CA SER A 176 27.28 5.51 10.91
C SER A 176 27.43 4.69 9.62
N GLU A 177 26.64 3.63 9.48
CA GLU A 177 26.68 2.74 8.32
C GLU A 177 25.31 2.64 7.69
N VAL A 178 25.26 2.45 6.37
CA VAL A 178 24.05 2.21 5.58
C VAL A 178 24.26 1.01 4.67
N HIS A 179 23.24 0.14 4.62
CA HIS A 179 23.24 -1.02 3.73
C HIS A 179 22.63 -0.64 2.38
N VAL A 180 23.32 -1.00 1.29
CA VAL A 180 22.85 -0.77 -0.07
C VAL A 180 22.82 -2.10 -0.82
N SER A 181 21.62 -2.53 -1.22
CA SER A 181 21.42 -3.71 -2.05
C SER A 181 21.46 -3.31 -3.53
N VAL A 182 22.52 -3.66 -4.21
CA VAL A 182 22.69 -3.38 -5.65
C VAL A 182 22.21 -4.58 -6.44
N VAL A 183 21.20 -4.37 -7.29
CA VAL A 183 20.58 -5.43 -8.10
C VAL A 183 20.76 -5.15 -9.59
N ALA A 184 20.76 -6.22 -10.40
CA ALA A 184 20.78 -6.11 -11.85
C ALA A 184 19.46 -5.49 -12.36
N ARG A 185 19.47 -4.99 -13.59
CA ARG A 185 18.24 -4.52 -14.28
C ARG A 185 17.19 -5.63 -14.33
N PRO A 186 15.90 -5.26 -14.24
CA PRO A 186 14.84 -6.22 -14.49
C PRO A 186 14.86 -6.73 -15.93
N PRO A 187 14.27 -7.91 -16.21
CA PRO A 187 14.11 -8.44 -17.56
C PRO A 187 13.29 -7.49 -18.43
N MET A 188 13.70 -7.33 -19.71
CA MET A 188 12.99 -6.53 -20.69
C MET A 188 12.53 -7.39 -21.86
N PRO A 189 11.40 -7.05 -22.53
CA PRO A 189 10.39 -6.08 -22.08
C PRO A 189 9.68 -6.56 -20.81
N PRO A 190 9.03 -5.67 -20.04
CA PRO A 190 8.22 -6.07 -18.88
C PRO A 190 7.05 -6.96 -19.30
N LEU A 191 6.42 -7.62 -18.34
CA LEU A 191 5.17 -8.35 -18.58
C LEU A 191 4.00 -7.35 -18.76
N SER A 192 2.98 -7.80 -19.47
CA SER A 192 1.72 -7.07 -19.63
C SER A 192 0.66 -7.64 -18.69
N PRO A 193 -0.28 -6.81 -18.20
CA PRO A 193 -1.43 -7.32 -17.48
C PRO A 193 -2.32 -8.13 -18.40
N VAL A 194 -3.02 -9.10 -17.86
CA VAL A 194 -4.18 -9.71 -18.48
C VAL A 194 -5.40 -8.91 -18.04
N TRP A 195 -6.01 -8.18 -18.97
CA TRP A 195 -7.20 -7.39 -18.66
C TRP A 195 -8.35 -8.30 -18.22
N THR A 196 -9.12 -7.84 -17.24
CA THR A 196 -10.39 -8.50 -16.93
C THR A 196 -11.31 -8.39 -18.14
N THR A 197 -11.67 -9.53 -18.71
CA THR A 197 -12.58 -9.70 -19.85
C THR A 197 -13.61 -10.77 -19.48
N PRO A 198 -14.63 -11.07 -20.30
CA PRO A 198 -15.57 -12.15 -19.98
C PRO A 198 -14.86 -13.42 -19.51
N TYR A 199 -15.24 -13.91 -18.35
CA TYR A 199 -14.60 -15.03 -17.66
C TYR A 199 -15.59 -15.84 -16.83
N GLN A 200 -15.19 -17.07 -16.46
CA GLN A 200 -15.97 -17.94 -15.59
C GLN A 200 -15.21 -18.22 -14.30
N VAL A 201 -15.92 -18.38 -13.20
CA VAL A 201 -15.37 -18.78 -11.90
C VAL A 201 -16.11 -20.00 -11.41
N SER A 202 -15.36 -21.10 -11.28
CA SER A 202 -15.84 -22.38 -10.74
C SER A 202 -15.33 -22.65 -9.31
N SER A 203 -14.42 -21.82 -8.80
CA SER A 203 -13.83 -21.95 -7.46
C SER A 203 -14.91 -21.96 -6.38
N PRO A 204 -15.00 -23.00 -5.53
CA PRO A 204 -15.93 -23.01 -4.40
C PRO A 204 -15.58 -21.94 -3.35
N PHE A 205 -14.34 -21.45 -3.35
CA PHE A 205 -13.93 -20.33 -2.51
C PHE A 205 -14.35 -18.97 -3.09
N TRP A 206 -14.06 -18.71 -4.37
CA TRP A 206 -14.26 -17.37 -4.97
C TRP A 206 -15.69 -17.13 -5.44
N ARG A 207 -16.36 -18.13 -6.04
CA ARG A 207 -17.68 -17.91 -6.65
C ARG A 207 -18.74 -17.36 -5.69
N PRO A 208 -18.92 -17.87 -4.46
CA PRO A 208 -19.91 -17.30 -3.55
C PRO A 208 -19.61 -15.84 -3.18
N ARG A 209 -18.33 -15.50 -3.04
CA ARG A 209 -17.88 -14.14 -2.69
C ARG A 209 -18.16 -13.15 -3.81
N LEU A 210 -17.80 -13.52 -5.05
CA LEU A 210 -18.08 -12.68 -6.21
C LEU A 210 -19.58 -12.54 -6.46
N LYS A 211 -20.36 -13.62 -6.27
CA LYS A 211 -21.83 -13.57 -6.33
C LYS A 211 -22.38 -12.57 -5.32
N ASN A 212 -21.98 -12.63 -4.06
CA ASN A 212 -22.47 -11.74 -3.01
C ASN A 212 -22.12 -10.28 -3.28
N LEU A 213 -20.94 -9.99 -3.85
CA LEU A 213 -20.62 -8.63 -4.29
C LEU A 213 -21.55 -8.15 -5.40
N ILE A 214 -21.87 -9.00 -6.38
CA ILE A 214 -22.72 -8.64 -7.53
C ILE A 214 -24.18 -8.47 -7.11
N VAL A 215 -24.68 -9.37 -6.24
CA VAL A 215 -26.11 -9.45 -5.89
C VAL A 215 -26.47 -8.55 -4.70
N ASN A 216 -25.55 -8.35 -3.75
CA ASN A 216 -25.83 -7.59 -2.52
C ASN A 216 -25.09 -6.25 -2.48
N TRP A 217 -23.77 -6.26 -2.64
CA TRP A 217 -22.94 -5.08 -2.38
C TRP A 217 -23.08 -3.97 -3.43
N ILE A 218 -22.92 -4.31 -4.71
CA ILE A 218 -23.04 -3.33 -5.81
C ILE A 218 -24.41 -2.68 -5.84
N PRO A 219 -25.56 -3.42 -5.73
CA PRO A 219 -26.87 -2.78 -5.64
C PRO A 219 -27.04 -1.83 -4.46
N HIS A 220 -26.43 -2.14 -3.30
CA HIS A 220 -26.42 -1.24 -2.16
C HIS A 220 -25.61 0.04 -2.47
N CYS A 221 -24.45 -0.05 -3.08
CA CYS A 221 -23.67 1.12 -3.51
C CYS A 221 -24.45 1.99 -4.50
N VAL A 222 -25.13 1.38 -5.47
CA VAL A 222 -25.99 2.08 -6.42
C VAL A 222 -27.11 2.84 -5.67
N GLN A 223 -27.81 2.17 -4.75
CA GLN A 223 -28.86 2.80 -3.96
C GLN A 223 -28.34 4.03 -3.20
N GLN A 224 -27.18 3.93 -2.54
CA GLN A 224 -26.57 5.04 -1.80
C GLN A 224 -26.17 6.20 -2.72
N CYS A 225 -25.62 5.90 -3.90
CA CYS A 225 -25.24 6.92 -4.89
C CYS A 225 -26.45 7.60 -5.56
N GLU A 226 -27.61 6.96 -5.61
CA GLU A 226 -28.85 7.50 -6.20
C GLU A 226 -29.74 8.21 -5.19
N ASP A 227 -29.61 7.93 -3.90
CA ASP A 227 -30.42 8.52 -2.86
C ASP A 227 -30.01 9.99 -2.60
N PRO A 228 -30.89 10.97 -2.88
CA PRO A 228 -30.59 12.39 -2.66
C PRO A 228 -30.42 12.78 -1.19
N GLU A 229 -30.88 11.95 -0.25
CA GLU A 229 -30.76 12.20 1.20
C GLU A 229 -29.40 11.79 1.75
N VAL A 230 -28.59 11.05 0.96
CA VAL A 230 -27.21 10.67 1.34
C VAL A 230 -26.31 11.89 1.29
N LYS A 231 -25.81 12.30 2.46
CA LYS A 231 -25.05 13.54 2.65
C LYS A 231 -23.66 13.51 1.98
N GLU A 232 -23.12 12.35 1.74
CA GLU A 232 -21.82 12.17 1.07
C GLU A 232 -21.86 12.52 -0.41
N GLY A 233 -23.05 12.61 -1.01
CA GLY A 233 -23.27 12.94 -2.42
C GLY A 233 -23.19 11.70 -3.33
N GLY A 234 -23.64 11.85 -4.56
CA GLY A 234 -23.74 10.75 -5.53
C GLY A 234 -23.95 11.22 -6.96
N ILE A 235 -24.66 10.40 -7.74
CA ILE A 235 -24.92 10.65 -9.18
C ILE A 235 -25.68 11.96 -9.43
N GLY A 236 -26.45 12.44 -8.45
CA GLY A 236 -27.15 13.70 -8.51
C GLY A 236 -26.23 14.91 -8.78
N ASN A 237 -24.98 14.88 -8.32
CA ASN A 237 -24.02 15.95 -8.59
C ASN A 237 -23.73 16.13 -10.08
N PHE A 238 -23.70 15.05 -10.86
CA PHE A 238 -23.52 15.11 -12.32
C PHE A 238 -24.72 15.79 -13.00
N VAL A 239 -25.94 15.50 -12.56
CA VAL A 239 -27.15 16.17 -13.04
C VAL A 239 -27.09 17.67 -12.73
N GLN A 240 -26.64 18.05 -11.54
CA GLN A 240 -26.52 19.47 -11.17
C GLN A 240 -25.40 20.18 -11.99
N ALA A 241 -24.28 19.51 -12.23
CA ALA A 241 -23.23 20.05 -13.09
C ALA A 241 -23.70 20.25 -14.53
N ALA A 242 -24.44 19.28 -15.09
CA ALA A 242 -25.05 19.42 -16.43
C ALA A 242 -26.04 20.58 -16.50
N ARG A 243 -26.87 20.79 -15.48
CA ARG A 243 -27.76 21.95 -15.37
C ARG A 243 -26.99 23.27 -15.34
N LYS A 244 -25.88 23.33 -14.62
CA LYS A 244 -25.02 24.51 -14.58
C LYS A 244 -24.40 24.81 -15.94
N LEU A 245 -23.90 23.79 -16.65
CA LEU A 245 -23.37 23.94 -18.00
C LEU A 245 -24.41 24.41 -19.02
N ALA A 246 -25.68 24.01 -18.84
CA ALA A 246 -26.82 24.47 -19.62
C ALA A 246 -27.30 25.88 -19.22
N GLY A 247 -26.63 26.59 -18.31
CA GLY A 247 -27.00 27.92 -17.84
C GLY A 247 -28.23 27.96 -16.93
N GLN A 248 -28.68 26.83 -16.39
CA GLN A 248 -29.85 26.74 -15.50
C GLN A 248 -29.45 27.19 -14.08
N PRO A 249 -30.30 28.03 -13.43
CA PRO A 249 -30.01 28.50 -12.07
C PRO A 249 -30.25 27.43 -11.00
N GLY A 250 -29.65 27.66 -9.79
CA GLY A 250 -29.95 26.90 -8.59
C GLY A 250 -29.25 25.53 -8.49
N ALA A 251 -28.25 25.25 -9.32
CA ALA A 251 -27.42 24.06 -9.19
C ALA A 251 -26.64 24.07 -7.86
N LYS A 252 -26.67 22.96 -7.10
CA LYS A 252 -25.95 22.80 -5.84
C LYS A 252 -25.19 21.48 -5.81
N HIS A 253 -23.98 21.50 -5.25
CA HIS A 253 -23.20 20.31 -4.96
C HIS A 253 -23.60 19.72 -3.60
N THR A 254 -23.57 18.41 -3.46
CA THR A 254 -23.81 17.68 -2.21
C THR A 254 -22.58 16.82 -1.88
N GLY A 255 -22.14 16.82 -0.63
CA GLY A 255 -21.09 16.00 -0.12
C GLY A 255 -19.68 16.58 -0.29
N ALA A 256 -18.66 15.72 -0.17
CA ALA A 256 -17.27 16.11 -0.29
C ALA A 256 -16.92 16.52 -1.72
N VAL A 257 -15.90 17.36 -1.88
CA VAL A 257 -15.39 17.78 -3.19
C VAL A 257 -15.00 16.60 -4.08
N PHE A 258 -14.60 15.49 -3.49
CA PHE A 258 -14.25 14.25 -4.19
C PHE A 258 -15.39 13.21 -4.27
N ALA A 259 -16.65 13.66 -4.14
CA ALA A 259 -17.82 12.78 -4.18
C ALA A 259 -18.00 11.99 -5.50
N ASN A 260 -17.42 12.45 -6.60
CA ASN A 260 -17.47 11.71 -7.85
C ASN A 260 -16.78 10.34 -7.76
N THR A 261 -15.81 10.17 -6.85
CA THR A 261 -14.97 8.97 -6.77
C THR A 261 -15.76 7.70 -6.53
N TRP A 262 -16.67 7.69 -5.55
CA TRP A 262 -17.46 6.48 -5.27
C TRP A 262 -18.50 6.18 -6.32
N VAL A 263 -18.93 7.18 -7.09
CA VAL A 263 -19.77 6.98 -8.27
C VAL A 263 -18.97 6.29 -9.36
N TYR A 264 -17.73 6.76 -9.64
CA TYR A 264 -16.85 6.14 -10.63
C TYR A 264 -16.47 4.71 -10.25
N ASN A 265 -16.09 4.48 -8.99
CA ASN A 265 -15.73 3.16 -8.50
C ASN A 265 -16.92 2.17 -8.52
N THR A 266 -18.13 2.65 -8.24
CA THR A 266 -19.35 1.84 -8.35
C THR A 266 -19.66 1.51 -9.81
N LEU A 267 -19.50 2.48 -10.74
CA LEU A 267 -19.65 2.24 -12.17
C LEU A 267 -18.63 1.20 -12.67
N GLU A 268 -17.36 1.36 -12.29
CA GLU A 268 -16.31 0.39 -12.64
C GLU A 268 -16.65 -1.01 -12.13
N SER A 269 -17.11 -1.12 -10.88
CA SER A 269 -17.53 -2.39 -10.27
C SER A 269 -18.70 -3.02 -11.03
N MET A 270 -19.70 -2.24 -11.44
CA MET A 270 -20.80 -2.72 -12.29
C MET A 270 -20.29 -3.21 -13.65
N CYS A 271 -19.40 -2.47 -14.30
CA CYS A 271 -18.84 -2.87 -15.58
C CYS A 271 -18.05 -4.18 -15.49
N ILE A 272 -17.22 -4.34 -14.46
CA ILE A 272 -16.45 -5.58 -14.24
C ILE A 272 -17.40 -6.74 -13.89
N ALA A 273 -18.44 -6.49 -13.10
CA ALA A 273 -19.45 -7.50 -12.77
C ALA A 273 -20.17 -8.06 -14.00
N GLN A 274 -20.34 -7.26 -15.08
CA GLN A 274 -20.90 -7.75 -16.35
C GLN A 274 -20.00 -8.75 -17.08
N MET A 275 -18.71 -8.79 -16.76
CA MET A 275 -17.74 -9.68 -17.41
C MET A 275 -17.76 -11.09 -16.80
N LEU A 276 -18.31 -11.26 -15.59
CA LEU A 276 -18.49 -12.58 -14.98
C LEU A 276 -19.64 -13.31 -15.67
N ASP A 277 -19.35 -14.48 -16.26
CA ASP A 277 -20.39 -15.38 -16.79
C ASP A 277 -21.27 -15.89 -15.62
N PRO A 278 -22.59 -15.66 -15.63
CA PRO A 278 -23.49 -16.15 -14.59
C PRO A 278 -23.56 -17.68 -14.51
N GLN A 279 -23.16 -18.40 -15.54
CA GLN A 279 -23.16 -19.89 -15.59
C GLN A 279 -24.50 -20.50 -15.15
N GLY A 280 -25.62 -19.87 -15.57
CA GLY A 280 -26.97 -20.29 -15.22
C GLY A 280 -27.49 -19.84 -13.86
N ASP A 281 -26.70 -19.07 -13.08
CA ASP A 281 -27.16 -18.49 -11.82
C ASP A 281 -28.13 -17.33 -12.08
N ALA A 282 -29.41 -17.54 -11.74
CA ALA A 282 -30.50 -16.59 -12.02
C ALA A 282 -30.35 -15.27 -11.22
N GLU A 283 -29.78 -15.31 -10.02
CA GLU A 283 -29.62 -14.12 -9.19
C GLU A 283 -28.50 -13.22 -9.76
N ILE A 284 -27.37 -13.81 -10.17
CA ILE A 284 -26.31 -13.07 -10.86
C ILE A 284 -26.85 -12.45 -12.14
N ALA A 285 -27.56 -13.24 -12.97
CA ALA A 285 -28.12 -12.76 -14.23
C ALA A 285 -29.11 -11.60 -14.03
N ALA A 286 -29.98 -11.70 -13.03
CA ALA A 286 -30.95 -10.64 -12.69
C ALA A 286 -30.25 -9.36 -12.19
N ALA A 287 -29.24 -9.49 -11.31
CA ALA A 287 -28.45 -8.37 -10.83
C ALA A 287 -27.69 -7.67 -11.97
N GLN A 288 -27.03 -8.44 -12.85
CA GLN A 288 -26.36 -7.91 -14.04
C GLN A 288 -27.34 -7.19 -14.98
N ALA A 289 -28.54 -7.73 -15.19
CA ALA A 289 -29.56 -7.08 -16.02
C ALA A 289 -30.03 -5.73 -15.43
N SER A 290 -30.13 -5.63 -14.10
CA SER A 290 -30.41 -4.36 -13.42
C SER A 290 -29.25 -3.38 -13.56
N GLN A 291 -28.03 -3.83 -13.28
CA GLN A 291 -26.82 -3.02 -13.36
C GLN A 291 -26.58 -2.46 -14.78
N ARG A 292 -26.88 -3.22 -15.83
CA ARG A 292 -26.82 -2.70 -17.22
C ARG A 292 -27.69 -1.47 -17.44
N ARG A 293 -28.89 -1.43 -16.88
CA ARG A 293 -29.78 -0.25 -16.98
C ARG A 293 -29.20 0.95 -16.21
N THR A 294 -28.65 0.68 -15.02
CA THR A 294 -27.98 1.72 -14.23
C THR A 294 -26.74 2.26 -14.94
N ILE A 295 -25.92 1.40 -15.54
CA ILE A 295 -24.72 1.82 -16.32
C ILE A 295 -25.15 2.79 -17.44
N GLU A 296 -26.17 2.47 -18.23
CA GLU A 296 -26.63 3.33 -19.31
C GLU A 296 -27.13 4.69 -18.81
N ASP A 297 -27.89 4.71 -17.73
CA ASP A 297 -28.37 5.94 -17.10
C ASP A 297 -27.20 6.79 -16.56
N TRP A 298 -26.28 6.16 -15.82
CA TRP A 298 -25.15 6.86 -15.20
C TRP A 298 -24.17 7.39 -16.23
N VAL A 299 -23.85 6.60 -17.26
CA VAL A 299 -23.00 7.05 -18.37
C VAL A 299 -23.58 8.31 -19.01
N THR A 300 -24.90 8.34 -19.27
CA THR A 300 -25.58 9.52 -19.85
C THR A 300 -25.45 10.74 -18.93
N LYS A 301 -25.67 10.58 -17.62
CA LYS A 301 -25.54 11.64 -16.62
C LYS A 301 -24.11 12.16 -16.50
N MET A 302 -23.14 11.27 -16.43
CA MET A 302 -21.71 11.63 -16.32
C MET A 302 -21.23 12.40 -17.56
N LEU A 303 -21.56 11.93 -18.74
CA LEU A 303 -21.17 12.58 -19.99
C LEU A 303 -21.79 13.96 -20.15
N SER A 304 -23.01 14.16 -19.67
CA SER A 304 -23.67 15.47 -19.69
C SER A 304 -22.99 16.51 -18.77
N ALA A 305 -22.20 16.06 -17.78
CA ALA A 305 -21.45 16.90 -16.84
C ALA A 305 -20.02 17.21 -17.31
N GLN A 306 -19.56 16.63 -18.41
CA GLN A 306 -18.23 16.91 -18.94
C GLN A 306 -18.21 18.27 -19.67
N GLU A 307 -17.25 19.10 -19.29
CA GLU A 307 -17.07 20.42 -19.93
C GLU A 307 -16.57 20.29 -21.39
N PRO A 308 -16.77 21.30 -22.24
CA PRO A 308 -16.41 21.22 -23.66
C PRO A 308 -14.95 20.89 -23.96
N ASP A 309 -14.03 21.27 -23.06
CA ASP A 309 -12.61 21.00 -23.18
C ASP A 309 -12.18 19.62 -22.61
N GLY A 310 -13.16 18.85 -22.11
CA GLY A 310 -12.95 17.51 -21.56
C GLY A 310 -12.82 17.44 -20.03
N TYR A 311 -12.75 18.57 -19.33
CA TYR A 311 -12.68 18.58 -17.86
C TYR A 311 -13.98 18.04 -17.22
N ILE A 312 -13.85 17.36 -16.07
CA ILE A 312 -14.99 16.89 -15.30
C ILE A 312 -14.65 16.86 -13.80
N LEU A 313 -15.25 17.76 -13.05
CA LEU A 313 -15.30 17.77 -11.58
C LEU A 313 -16.56 18.52 -11.15
N THR A 314 -17.55 17.79 -10.65
CA THR A 314 -18.91 18.35 -10.47
C THR A 314 -18.94 19.56 -9.55
N GLN A 315 -18.23 19.54 -8.41
CA GLN A 315 -18.21 20.70 -7.51
C GLN A 315 -17.62 21.94 -8.17
N TYR A 316 -16.49 21.82 -8.85
CA TYR A 316 -15.81 22.95 -9.48
C TYR A 316 -16.67 23.57 -10.58
N THR A 317 -17.31 22.72 -11.40
CA THR A 317 -18.24 23.17 -12.44
C THR A 317 -19.45 23.89 -11.83
N ILE A 318 -20.06 23.33 -10.78
CA ILE A 318 -21.27 23.90 -10.13
C ILE A 318 -20.95 25.24 -9.47
N GLU A 319 -19.86 25.32 -8.69
CA GLU A 319 -19.48 26.47 -7.89
C GLU A 319 -18.64 27.51 -8.65
N GLY A 320 -18.13 27.15 -9.84
CA GLY A 320 -17.27 28.03 -10.64
C GLY A 320 -15.86 28.21 -10.04
N GLN A 321 -15.37 27.18 -9.37
CA GLN A 321 -14.04 27.21 -8.76
C GLN A 321 -12.93 27.14 -9.82
N ARG A 322 -11.77 27.70 -9.48
CA ARG A 322 -10.60 27.68 -10.36
C ARG A 322 -9.95 26.31 -10.32
N ARG A 323 -9.82 25.65 -11.48
CA ARG A 323 -9.14 24.36 -11.64
C ARG A 323 -7.68 24.43 -11.19
N TRP A 324 -7.18 23.32 -10.66
CA TRP A 324 -5.79 23.14 -10.18
C TRP A 324 -5.35 24.24 -9.19
N SER A 325 -6.25 24.64 -8.30
CA SER A 325 -5.98 25.67 -7.29
C SER A 325 -5.68 25.13 -5.91
N ASN A 326 -6.22 23.95 -5.58
CA ASN A 326 -6.03 23.29 -4.31
C ASN A 326 -5.79 21.79 -4.51
N LYS A 327 -4.57 21.32 -4.27
CA LYS A 327 -4.21 19.89 -4.41
C LYS A 327 -5.01 18.96 -3.47
N HIS A 328 -5.54 19.49 -2.36
CA HIS A 328 -6.33 18.72 -1.39
C HIS A 328 -7.79 18.50 -1.83
N ASP A 329 -8.24 19.11 -2.92
CA ASP A 329 -9.58 18.90 -3.47
C ASP A 329 -9.65 17.67 -4.39
N HIS A 330 -8.56 16.95 -4.55
CA HIS A 330 -8.51 15.64 -5.20
C HIS A 330 -8.99 15.64 -6.66
N GLU A 331 -8.70 16.71 -7.43
CA GLU A 331 -9.06 16.79 -8.86
C GLU A 331 -8.47 15.62 -9.66
N ASP A 332 -7.20 15.38 -9.45
CA ASP A 332 -6.42 14.30 -10.05
C ASP A 332 -6.91 12.90 -9.64
N PHE A 333 -7.19 12.68 -8.35
CA PHE A 333 -7.71 11.43 -7.82
C PHE A 333 -9.02 11.03 -8.50
N GLN A 334 -9.94 11.98 -8.64
CA GLN A 334 -11.21 11.76 -9.32
C GLN A 334 -11.03 11.52 -10.82
N ALA A 335 -10.11 12.25 -11.46
CA ALA A 335 -9.78 12.06 -12.88
C ALA A 335 -9.21 10.65 -13.13
N GLY A 336 -8.35 10.15 -12.24
CA GLY A 336 -7.83 8.79 -12.29
C GLY A 336 -8.94 7.74 -12.24
N HIS A 337 -9.82 7.81 -11.25
CA HIS A 337 -10.95 6.89 -11.13
C HIS A 337 -11.94 6.96 -12.30
N PHE A 338 -12.15 8.13 -12.88
CA PHE A 338 -12.94 8.26 -14.10
C PHE A 338 -12.32 7.49 -15.28
N ILE A 339 -11.00 7.62 -15.46
CA ILE A 339 -10.25 6.90 -16.49
C ILE A 339 -10.36 5.39 -16.31
N GLU A 340 -10.19 4.90 -15.07
CA GLU A 340 -10.31 3.48 -14.72
C GLU A 340 -11.71 2.94 -15.07
N ALA A 341 -12.76 3.64 -14.64
CA ALA A 341 -14.14 3.26 -14.93
C ALA A 341 -14.45 3.28 -16.44
N ALA A 342 -13.90 4.24 -17.17
CA ALA A 342 -14.09 4.35 -18.61
C ALA A 342 -13.43 3.20 -19.39
N ILE A 343 -12.25 2.78 -19.00
CA ILE A 343 -11.59 1.59 -19.56
C ILE A 343 -12.42 0.34 -19.29
N ALA A 344 -12.88 0.15 -18.05
CA ALA A 344 -13.73 -0.99 -17.68
C ALA A 344 -15.03 -1.04 -18.49
N HIS A 345 -15.67 0.11 -18.71
CA HIS A 345 -16.85 0.24 -19.55
C HIS A 345 -16.58 -0.16 -21.03
N HIS A 346 -15.48 0.31 -21.60
CA HIS A 346 -15.11 -0.01 -22.97
C HIS A 346 -14.79 -1.50 -23.13
N VAL A 347 -14.03 -2.09 -22.20
CA VAL A 347 -13.72 -3.53 -22.19
C VAL A 347 -15.00 -4.36 -22.03
N MET A 348 -15.90 -3.99 -21.11
CA MET A 348 -17.18 -4.66 -20.92
C MET A 348 -18.01 -4.74 -22.21
N SER A 349 -17.98 -3.66 -23.00
CA SER A 349 -18.71 -3.60 -24.29
C SER A 349 -18.02 -4.37 -25.43
N GLY A 350 -16.85 -4.96 -25.17
CA GLY A 350 -15.99 -5.55 -26.21
C GLY A 350 -15.50 -4.51 -27.21
N GLY A 351 -15.27 -3.27 -26.77
CA GLY A 351 -14.81 -2.15 -27.59
C GLY A 351 -15.92 -1.49 -28.45
N LYS A 352 -17.18 -1.90 -28.27
CA LYS A 352 -18.30 -1.43 -29.14
C LYS A 352 -18.92 -0.13 -28.67
N ASP A 353 -18.75 0.23 -27.39
CA ASP A 353 -19.25 1.48 -26.84
C ASP A 353 -18.09 2.40 -26.41
N PRO A 354 -17.71 3.37 -27.25
CA PRO A 354 -16.57 4.23 -26.97
C PRO A 354 -16.91 5.44 -26.11
N ARG A 355 -18.18 5.69 -25.75
CA ARG A 355 -18.65 6.94 -25.14
C ARG A 355 -17.81 7.36 -23.92
N MET A 356 -17.67 6.48 -22.92
CA MET A 356 -16.87 6.76 -21.72
C MET A 356 -15.37 6.81 -22.03
N PHE A 357 -14.89 5.94 -22.91
CA PHE A 357 -13.48 5.88 -23.28
C PHE A 357 -13.04 7.17 -24.01
N ASP A 358 -13.85 7.66 -24.95
CA ASP A 358 -13.60 8.95 -25.62
C ASP A 358 -13.66 10.12 -24.64
N ALA A 359 -14.56 10.06 -23.66
CA ALA A 359 -14.63 11.07 -22.59
C ALA A 359 -13.37 11.04 -21.70
N ALA A 360 -12.84 9.86 -21.38
CA ALA A 360 -11.59 9.70 -20.63
C ALA A 360 -10.38 10.23 -21.41
N LYS A 361 -10.30 9.96 -22.71
CA LYS A 361 -9.27 10.55 -23.57
C LYS A 361 -9.36 12.08 -23.57
N ARG A 362 -10.56 12.66 -23.74
CA ARG A 362 -10.73 14.12 -23.68
C ARG A 362 -10.32 14.70 -22.33
N LEU A 363 -10.62 14.01 -21.21
CA LEU A 363 -10.19 14.44 -19.90
C LEU A 363 -8.67 14.39 -19.77
N ALA A 364 -8.03 13.28 -20.13
CA ALA A 364 -6.57 13.15 -20.10
C ALA A 364 -5.88 14.19 -21.00
N ASP A 365 -6.43 14.46 -22.19
CA ASP A 365 -5.95 15.49 -23.10
C ASP A 365 -6.10 16.91 -22.54
N CYS A 366 -7.18 17.17 -21.77
CA CYS A 366 -7.35 18.43 -21.05
C CYS A 366 -6.19 18.62 -20.04
N TRP A 367 -5.85 17.60 -19.29
CA TRP A 367 -4.71 17.63 -18.36
C TRP A 367 -3.38 17.80 -19.10
N VAL A 368 -3.15 17.04 -20.20
CA VAL A 368 -1.93 17.16 -21.02
C VAL A 368 -1.76 18.58 -21.58
N ARG A 369 -2.85 19.24 -22.01
CA ARG A 369 -2.78 20.62 -22.52
C ARG A 369 -2.42 21.64 -21.46
N ASN A 370 -2.85 21.46 -20.20
CA ASN A 370 -2.76 22.47 -19.16
C ASN A 370 -1.62 22.23 -18.16
N ILE A 371 -1.28 20.96 -17.88
CA ILE A 371 -0.29 20.56 -16.87
C ILE A 371 0.98 20.06 -17.55
N GLY A 372 2.12 20.54 -17.06
CA GLY A 372 3.42 20.18 -17.62
C GLY A 372 4.51 21.21 -17.32
N PRO A 373 5.67 21.10 -17.99
CA PRO A 373 6.73 22.10 -17.89
C PRO A 373 6.25 23.46 -18.38
N ALA A 374 6.90 24.56 -17.94
CA ALA A 374 6.61 25.90 -18.42
C ALA A 374 6.58 25.97 -19.95
N PRO A 375 5.61 26.65 -20.58
CA PRO A 375 4.65 27.59 -19.98
C PRO A 375 3.39 26.96 -19.36
N LYS A 376 3.24 25.63 -19.36
CA LYS A 376 2.12 24.95 -18.70
C LYS A 376 2.24 25.09 -17.18
N ARG A 377 1.14 24.75 -16.50
CA ARG A 377 1.12 24.81 -15.04
C ARG A 377 1.87 23.61 -14.42
N ALA A 378 2.77 23.88 -13.49
CA ALA A 378 3.32 22.85 -12.61
C ALA A 378 2.24 22.41 -11.61
N TRP A 379 2.11 21.09 -11.46
CA TRP A 379 1.13 20.48 -10.57
C TRP A 379 1.58 19.08 -10.13
N TYR A 380 1.17 18.66 -8.95
CA TYR A 380 1.22 17.27 -8.53
C TYR A 380 0.00 16.94 -7.67
N PRO A 381 -0.51 15.68 -7.72
CA PRO A 381 -1.65 15.23 -6.95
C PRO A 381 -1.45 15.34 -5.43
N GLY A 382 -2.43 15.86 -4.72
CA GLY A 382 -2.48 15.76 -3.27
C GLY A 382 -2.87 14.36 -2.81
N HIS A 383 -3.70 13.66 -3.59
CA HIS A 383 -3.98 12.24 -3.44
C HIS A 383 -3.72 11.52 -4.76
N GLN A 384 -2.81 10.56 -4.74
CA GLN A 384 -2.37 9.82 -5.91
C GLN A 384 -3.44 8.83 -6.39
N GLU A 385 -3.61 8.70 -7.67
CA GLU A 385 -4.39 7.74 -8.46
C GLU A 385 -4.15 7.99 -9.94
N MET A 386 -4.11 9.25 -10.34
CA MET A 386 -4.06 9.65 -11.74
C MET A 386 -2.82 9.11 -12.45
N GLU A 387 -1.69 9.01 -11.74
CA GLU A 387 -0.44 8.53 -12.32
C GLU A 387 -0.56 7.07 -12.80
N MET A 388 -1.18 6.21 -11.99
CA MET A 388 -1.49 4.82 -12.38
C MET A 388 -2.50 4.74 -13.52
N ALA A 389 -3.57 5.53 -13.42
CA ALA A 389 -4.64 5.53 -14.40
C ALA A 389 -4.17 6.03 -15.76
N LEU A 390 -3.29 7.03 -15.80
CA LEU A 390 -2.69 7.54 -17.05
C LEU A 390 -1.82 6.47 -17.73
N VAL A 391 -1.00 5.74 -16.97
CA VAL A 391 -0.20 4.66 -17.57
C VAL A 391 -1.10 3.50 -18.03
N LYS A 392 -2.15 3.16 -17.29
CA LYS A 392 -3.15 2.19 -17.74
C LYS A 392 -3.85 2.65 -19.02
N LEU A 393 -4.24 3.93 -19.09
CA LEU A 393 -4.81 4.52 -20.30
C LEU A 393 -3.83 4.46 -21.47
N ALA A 394 -2.56 4.82 -21.23
CA ALA A 394 -1.51 4.77 -22.25
C ALA A 394 -1.39 3.36 -22.85
N ARG A 395 -1.27 2.32 -22.00
CA ARG A 395 -1.23 0.92 -22.45
C ARG A 395 -2.47 0.51 -23.24
N TYR A 396 -3.64 1.01 -22.83
CA TYR A 396 -4.89 0.66 -23.49
C TYR A 396 -5.03 1.35 -24.85
N VAL A 397 -4.68 2.63 -24.98
CA VAL A 397 -4.70 3.33 -26.28
C VAL A 397 -3.62 2.82 -27.24
N GLU A 398 -2.46 2.35 -26.75
CA GLU A 398 -1.49 1.64 -27.58
C GLU A 398 -2.09 0.40 -28.26
N GLN A 399 -2.99 -0.29 -27.58
CA GLN A 399 -3.67 -1.48 -28.11
C GLN A 399 -4.83 -1.13 -29.07
N THR A 400 -5.55 -0.04 -28.84
CA THR A 400 -6.74 0.34 -29.59
C THR A 400 -6.46 1.31 -30.74
N ASP A 401 -5.61 2.31 -30.49
CA ASP A 401 -5.37 3.44 -31.40
C ASP A 401 -3.99 3.32 -32.09
N GLY A 402 -3.13 2.41 -31.62
CA GLY A 402 -1.85 2.07 -32.25
C GLY A 402 -0.61 2.60 -31.52
N PRO A 403 0.59 2.19 -31.99
CA PRO A 403 1.85 2.53 -31.34
C PRO A 403 2.10 4.05 -31.23
N GLY A 404 2.52 4.51 -30.07
CA GLY A 404 2.81 5.91 -29.74
C GLY A 404 1.60 6.72 -29.27
N ALA A 405 0.38 6.17 -29.35
CA ALA A 405 -0.83 6.88 -28.93
C ALA A 405 -0.87 7.21 -27.43
N GLY A 406 -0.20 6.40 -26.61
CA GLY A 406 -0.15 6.57 -25.15
C GLY A 406 0.97 7.46 -24.62
N THR A 407 1.95 7.85 -25.46
CA THR A 407 3.18 8.52 -25.00
C THR A 407 2.91 9.77 -24.15
N ALA A 408 2.00 10.63 -24.57
CA ALA A 408 1.67 11.87 -23.86
C ALA A 408 1.10 11.63 -22.46
N TYR A 409 0.43 10.50 -22.24
CA TYR A 409 -0.12 10.13 -20.93
C TYR A 409 0.97 9.59 -20.00
N ILE A 410 1.95 8.85 -20.52
CA ILE A 410 3.13 8.42 -19.75
C ILE A 410 3.95 9.64 -19.35
N ASP A 411 4.19 10.58 -20.28
CA ASP A 411 4.93 11.82 -20.01
C ASP A 411 4.24 12.66 -18.94
N LEU A 412 2.90 12.77 -18.98
CA LEU A 412 2.14 13.46 -17.96
C LEU A 412 2.24 12.75 -16.60
N ALA A 413 2.09 11.41 -16.55
CA ALA A 413 2.22 10.64 -15.32
C ALA A 413 3.60 10.85 -14.68
N LYS A 414 4.67 10.77 -15.48
CA LYS A 414 6.04 11.05 -15.03
C LYS A 414 6.19 12.48 -14.52
N PHE A 415 5.65 13.45 -15.24
CA PHE A 415 5.71 14.87 -14.83
C PHE A 415 5.03 15.12 -13.49
N LEU A 416 3.86 14.54 -13.24
CA LEU A 416 3.14 14.65 -11.97
C LEU A 416 3.98 14.09 -10.81
N LEU A 417 4.66 12.95 -11.01
CA LEU A 417 5.58 12.36 -10.02
C LEU A 417 6.83 13.22 -9.82
N ASP A 418 7.49 13.67 -10.89
CA ASP A 418 8.72 14.49 -10.81
C ASP A 418 8.47 15.88 -10.19
N SER A 419 7.24 16.38 -10.28
CA SER A 419 6.82 17.65 -9.68
C SER A 419 6.58 17.56 -8.17
N ARG A 420 6.53 16.35 -7.64
CA ARG A 420 6.27 16.07 -6.22
C ARG A 420 7.55 16.23 -5.41
N LYS A 421 7.65 17.35 -4.70
CA LYS A 421 8.80 17.72 -3.87
C LYS A 421 8.47 18.97 -3.02
N ASP A 422 9.32 19.26 -2.06
CA ASP A 422 9.27 20.48 -1.23
C ASP A 422 7.96 20.62 -0.41
N GLY A 423 7.28 19.49 -0.11
CA GLY A 423 6.07 19.40 0.70
C GLY A 423 6.28 18.61 1.99
N ASP A 424 5.34 17.76 2.33
CA ASP A 424 5.34 16.98 3.56
C ASP A 424 5.30 15.46 3.33
N GLU A 425 5.45 14.68 4.42
CA GLU A 425 5.41 13.23 4.37
C GLU A 425 4.00 12.70 4.11
N TYR A 426 2.97 13.42 4.52
CA TYR A 426 1.59 12.95 4.45
C TYR A 426 1.15 12.62 3.03
N ASP A 427 1.54 13.44 2.06
CA ASP A 427 1.25 13.23 0.64
C ASP A 427 2.48 12.77 -0.19
N GLN A 428 3.55 12.31 0.47
CA GLN A 428 4.82 11.87 -0.11
C GLN A 428 5.51 12.94 -0.98
N SER A 429 5.35 14.22 -0.65
CA SER A 429 6.02 15.32 -1.34
C SER A 429 7.23 15.90 -0.59
N HIS A 430 7.63 15.28 0.53
CA HIS A 430 8.77 15.68 1.36
C HIS A 430 10.14 15.63 0.64
N ALA A 431 10.25 14.83 -0.41
CA ALA A 431 11.46 14.69 -1.23
C ALA A 431 11.08 14.28 -2.67
N PRO A 432 11.95 14.53 -3.67
CA PRO A 432 11.76 13.98 -5.00
C PRO A 432 11.55 12.46 -4.96
N VAL A 433 10.62 11.95 -5.76
CA VAL A 433 10.21 10.52 -5.67
C VAL A 433 11.38 9.55 -5.88
N THR A 434 12.37 9.89 -6.70
CA THR A 434 13.58 9.10 -6.92
C THR A 434 14.55 9.11 -5.72
N ARG A 435 14.29 9.92 -4.70
CA ARG A 435 15.06 10.02 -3.45
C ARG A 435 14.30 9.56 -2.22
N GLN A 436 13.13 8.95 -2.42
CA GLN A 436 12.33 8.35 -1.35
C GLN A 436 12.70 6.88 -1.18
N TYR A 437 13.15 6.51 0.00
CA TYR A 437 13.61 5.15 0.32
C TYR A 437 12.90 4.55 1.53
N GLU A 438 12.09 5.32 2.21
CA GLU A 438 11.27 4.92 3.34
C GLU A 438 9.79 5.22 3.07
N ALA A 439 8.92 4.27 3.40
CA ALA A 439 7.48 4.45 3.31
C ALA A 439 6.99 5.30 4.48
N VAL A 440 6.45 6.47 4.19
CA VAL A 440 5.97 7.46 5.18
C VAL A 440 4.63 8.05 4.78
N GLY A 441 3.99 8.73 5.69
CA GLY A 441 2.74 9.46 5.46
C GLY A 441 1.53 8.57 5.27
N HIS A 442 0.50 9.08 4.60
CA HIS A 442 -0.77 8.39 4.40
C HIS A 442 -0.60 7.14 3.53
N ALA A 443 -1.06 5.99 4.02
CA ALA A 443 -0.74 4.70 3.42
C ALA A 443 -1.37 4.48 2.04
N VAL A 444 -2.60 4.95 1.80
CA VAL A 444 -3.26 4.83 0.47
C VAL A 444 -2.51 5.65 -0.56
N ARG A 445 -2.25 6.94 -0.25
CA ARG A 445 -1.50 7.85 -1.13
C ARG A 445 -0.13 7.27 -1.48
N ALA A 446 0.59 6.75 -0.48
CA ALA A 446 1.90 6.13 -0.65
C ALA A 446 1.85 4.94 -1.63
N LEU A 447 0.97 3.97 -1.38
CA LEU A 447 0.91 2.76 -2.21
C LEU A 447 0.46 3.04 -3.63
N TYR A 448 -0.42 4.01 -3.84
CA TYR A 448 -0.82 4.47 -5.17
C TYR A 448 0.32 5.20 -5.87
N SER A 449 1.05 6.06 -5.14
CA SER A 449 2.27 6.70 -5.65
C SER A 449 3.32 5.66 -6.07
N TYR A 450 3.60 4.67 -5.19
CA TYR A 450 4.59 3.62 -5.47
C TYR A 450 4.18 2.73 -6.65
N ALA A 451 2.88 2.46 -6.79
CA ALA A 451 2.35 1.77 -7.96
C ALA A 451 2.50 2.60 -9.24
N GLY A 452 2.20 3.91 -9.19
CA GLY A 452 2.43 4.84 -10.31
C GLY A 452 3.91 4.98 -10.67
N MET A 453 4.80 5.06 -9.66
CA MET A 453 6.25 5.06 -9.87
C MET A 453 6.73 3.76 -10.53
N ALA A 454 6.21 2.60 -10.11
CA ALA A 454 6.52 1.31 -10.72
C ALA A 454 6.03 1.23 -12.17
N ASP A 455 4.85 1.75 -12.46
CA ASP A 455 4.30 1.84 -13.82
C ASP A 455 5.17 2.73 -14.73
N VAL A 456 5.52 3.93 -14.29
CA VAL A 456 6.42 4.84 -15.04
C VAL A 456 7.80 4.22 -15.23
N ALA A 457 8.37 3.60 -14.18
CA ALA A 457 9.65 2.91 -14.27
C ALA A 457 9.63 1.75 -15.29
N MET A 458 8.51 1.06 -15.39
CA MET A 458 8.31 -0.06 -16.32
C MET A 458 8.24 0.43 -17.77
N GLU A 459 7.55 1.53 -18.05
CA GLU A 459 7.42 2.09 -19.40
C GLU A 459 8.68 2.82 -19.88
N THR A 460 9.38 3.51 -18.96
CA THR A 460 10.56 4.32 -19.32
C THR A 460 11.89 3.60 -19.18
N GLY A 461 11.94 2.51 -18.40
CA GLY A 461 13.19 1.84 -18.05
C GLY A 461 14.10 2.67 -17.12
N ASP A 462 13.59 3.72 -16.49
CA ASP A 462 14.32 4.64 -15.61
C ASP A 462 14.82 3.90 -14.35
N THR A 463 16.13 3.76 -14.22
CA THR A 463 16.76 3.00 -13.13
C THR A 463 16.71 3.70 -11.79
N ASP A 464 16.57 5.02 -11.75
CA ASP A 464 16.45 5.77 -10.50
C ASP A 464 15.06 5.59 -9.90
N TYR A 465 14.01 5.60 -10.74
CA TYR A 465 12.67 5.18 -10.34
C TYR A 465 12.63 3.72 -9.87
N GLN A 466 13.26 2.80 -10.62
CA GLN A 466 13.35 1.39 -10.22
C GLN A 466 14.04 1.22 -8.87
N SER A 467 15.11 1.99 -8.63
CA SER A 467 15.87 1.97 -7.36
C SER A 467 15.04 2.47 -6.19
N ALA A 468 14.32 3.59 -6.35
CA ALA A 468 13.42 4.13 -5.34
C ALA A 468 12.28 3.14 -5.03
N VAL A 469 11.64 2.59 -6.06
CA VAL A 469 10.55 1.61 -5.92
C VAL A 469 11.02 0.36 -5.18
N GLN A 470 12.22 -0.18 -5.46
CA GLN A 470 12.77 -1.32 -4.73
C GLN A 470 13.09 -0.98 -3.27
N SER A 471 13.58 0.23 -3.01
CA SER A 471 13.84 0.70 -1.65
C SER A 471 12.53 0.83 -0.84
N LEU A 472 11.50 1.44 -1.45
CA LEU A 472 10.18 1.60 -0.84
C LEU A 472 9.51 0.24 -0.61
N TRP A 473 9.62 -0.70 -1.55
CA TRP A 473 9.15 -2.07 -1.36
C TRP A 473 9.81 -2.73 -0.15
N ASN A 474 11.13 -2.62 -0.04
CA ASN A 474 11.86 -3.16 1.10
C ASN A 474 11.43 -2.51 2.42
N SER A 475 11.22 -1.19 2.44
CA SER A 475 10.71 -0.47 3.61
C SER A 475 9.31 -0.94 4.00
N VAL A 476 8.38 -1.07 3.04
CA VAL A 476 7.03 -1.58 3.31
C VAL A 476 7.09 -3.01 3.82
N VAL A 477 7.68 -3.92 3.04
CA VAL A 477 7.54 -5.38 3.26
C VAL A 477 8.36 -5.88 4.45
N ASN A 478 9.53 -5.30 4.70
CA ASN A 478 10.46 -5.79 5.72
C ASN A 478 10.50 -4.95 7.00
N LYS A 479 9.67 -3.88 7.07
CA LYS A 479 9.67 -2.99 8.24
C LYS A 479 8.27 -2.55 8.69
N LYS A 480 7.25 -2.55 7.79
CA LYS A 480 5.95 -1.92 8.03
C LYS A 480 4.73 -2.75 7.56
N TYR A 481 4.93 -4.05 7.30
CA TYR A 481 3.94 -4.98 6.76
C TYR A 481 3.30 -5.83 7.86
N TYR A 482 2.00 -5.88 7.92
CA TYR A 482 1.27 -6.72 8.87
C TYR A 482 1.14 -8.17 8.37
N VAL A 483 1.08 -9.11 9.29
CA VAL A 483 0.99 -10.56 8.98
C VAL A 483 -0.23 -10.94 8.12
N THR A 484 -1.26 -10.11 8.14
CA THR A 484 -2.46 -10.25 7.30
C THR A 484 -2.31 -9.62 5.91
N GLY A 485 -1.16 -9.06 5.59
CA GLY A 485 -0.97 -8.29 4.38
C GLY A 485 -1.54 -6.87 4.44
N GLY A 486 -2.00 -6.43 5.61
CA GLY A 486 -2.51 -5.08 5.83
C GLY A 486 -1.38 -4.05 5.89
N ILE A 487 -1.72 -2.78 5.59
CA ILE A 487 -0.79 -1.66 5.52
C ILE A 487 -1.34 -0.43 6.27
N GLY A 488 -0.45 0.21 7.02
CA GLY A 488 -0.74 1.42 7.80
C GLY A 488 -1.01 1.14 9.27
N SER A 489 -0.17 1.68 10.15
CA SER A 489 -0.32 1.50 11.61
C SER A 489 -1.35 2.45 12.21
N GLY A 490 -1.55 3.62 11.59
CA GLY A 490 -2.42 4.68 12.11
C GLY A 490 -1.77 5.55 13.19
N GLU A 491 -0.48 5.36 13.47
CA GLU A 491 0.22 6.18 14.47
C GLU A 491 0.42 7.63 14.02
N THR A 492 0.44 7.87 12.72
CA THR A 492 0.52 9.19 12.10
C THR A 492 -0.72 9.41 11.22
N SER A 493 -1.89 9.64 11.84
CA SER A 493 -3.15 9.69 11.13
C SER A 493 -3.42 8.37 10.37
N GLU A 494 -3.83 8.38 9.11
CA GLU A 494 -4.09 7.20 8.25
C GLU A 494 -2.80 6.57 7.68
N GLY A 495 -1.66 6.83 8.35
CA GLY A 495 -0.35 6.61 7.76
C GLY A 495 0.46 5.47 8.34
N PHE A 496 1.69 5.42 7.86
CA PHE A 496 2.72 4.55 8.40
C PHE A 496 3.23 5.07 9.74
N GLY A 497 3.60 4.16 10.63
CA GLY A 497 4.40 4.45 11.81
C GLY A 497 5.90 4.34 11.53
N LYS A 498 6.69 4.39 12.61
CA LYS A 498 8.13 4.13 12.56
C LYS A 498 8.41 2.68 12.12
N GLU A 499 9.64 2.42 11.68
CA GLU A 499 10.09 1.04 11.38
C GLU A 499 9.79 0.10 12.55
N PHE A 500 9.24 -1.08 12.27
CA PHE A 500 8.85 -2.12 13.24
C PHE A 500 7.76 -1.70 14.23
N SER A 501 7.15 -0.53 14.09
CA SER A 501 5.98 -0.13 14.86
C SER A 501 4.71 -0.65 14.19
N LEU A 502 4.26 -1.83 14.67
CA LEU A 502 3.12 -2.55 14.15
C LEU A 502 2.13 -2.89 15.28
N PRO A 503 1.43 -1.89 15.84
CA PRO A 503 0.45 -2.12 16.89
C PRO A 503 -0.73 -2.96 16.39
N ASN A 504 -1.32 -3.80 17.28
CA ASN A 504 -2.40 -4.69 16.90
C ASN A 504 -3.76 -3.98 16.70
N ASN A 505 -3.92 -2.76 17.23
CA ASN A 505 -5.03 -1.84 16.96
C ASN A 505 -4.79 -0.99 15.70
N SER A 506 -4.12 -1.55 14.73
CA SER A 506 -3.70 -0.90 13.47
C SER A 506 -4.85 -0.28 12.69
N TYR A 507 -4.52 0.69 11.85
CA TYR A 507 -5.48 1.27 10.92
C TYR A 507 -5.80 0.31 9.77
N CYS A 508 -4.79 -0.13 9.01
CA CYS A 508 -4.90 -1.07 7.90
C CYS A 508 -6.13 -0.78 7.01
N GLU A 509 -6.19 0.43 6.45
CA GLU A 509 -7.32 0.85 5.63
C GLU A 509 -7.58 -0.09 4.46
N SER A 510 -8.85 -0.36 4.17
CA SER A 510 -9.25 -1.23 3.06
C SER A 510 -8.73 -0.74 1.71
N CYS A 511 -8.68 0.59 1.48
CA CYS A 511 -8.10 1.16 0.26
C CYS A 511 -6.58 0.94 0.20
N ALA A 512 -5.86 1.05 1.33
CA ALA A 512 -4.42 0.78 1.38
C ALA A 512 -4.12 -0.69 1.09
N ASN A 513 -4.97 -1.61 1.57
CA ASN A 513 -4.82 -3.03 1.27
C ASN A 513 -5.00 -3.32 -0.24
N CYS A 514 -5.95 -2.66 -0.91
CA CYS A 514 -6.10 -2.73 -2.37
C CYS A 514 -4.88 -2.10 -3.08
N GLY A 515 -4.38 -0.96 -2.61
CA GLY A 515 -3.16 -0.32 -3.11
C GLY A 515 -1.94 -1.23 -3.03
N GLN A 516 -1.81 -2.02 -1.95
CA GLN A 516 -0.75 -3.01 -1.81
C GLN A 516 -0.81 -4.09 -2.91
N LEU A 517 -1.99 -4.59 -3.24
CA LEU A 517 -2.16 -5.54 -4.34
C LEU A 517 -1.74 -4.92 -5.69
N HIS A 518 -2.13 -3.68 -5.95
CA HIS A 518 -1.71 -2.94 -7.14
C HIS A 518 -0.19 -2.80 -7.22
N PHE A 519 0.46 -2.43 -6.12
CA PHE A 519 1.91 -2.26 -6.07
C PHE A 519 2.65 -3.59 -6.32
N GLN A 520 2.26 -4.66 -5.64
CA GLN A 520 2.89 -5.98 -5.81
C GLN A 520 2.75 -6.52 -7.24
N THR A 521 1.59 -6.35 -7.87
CA THR A 521 1.36 -6.82 -9.24
C THR A 521 2.27 -6.10 -10.25
N ARG A 522 2.49 -4.79 -10.09
CA ARG A 522 3.39 -4.01 -10.95
C ARG A 522 4.84 -4.44 -10.80
N LEU A 523 5.25 -4.73 -9.57
CA LEU A 523 6.59 -5.27 -9.32
C LEU A 523 6.77 -6.66 -9.93
N GLN A 524 5.74 -7.52 -9.87
CA GLN A 524 5.78 -8.83 -10.53
C GLN A 524 5.92 -8.66 -12.06
N MET A 525 5.19 -7.73 -12.67
CA MET A 525 5.32 -7.47 -14.11
C MET A 525 6.71 -6.95 -14.49
N THR A 526 7.32 -6.13 -13.65
CA THR A 526 8.67 -5.60 -13.86
C THR A 526 9.75 -6.65 -13.65
N TRP A 527 9.71 -7.34 -12.50
CA TRP A 527 10.82 -8.20 -12.04
C TRP A 527 10.62 -9.68 -12.37
N ARG A 528 9.42 -10.09 -12.77
CA ARG A 528 9.03 -11.50 -13.01
C ARG A 528 9.36 -12.39 -11.81
N ASP A 529 9.06 -11.90 -10.60
CA ASP A 529 9.43 -12.54 -9.35
C ASP A 529 8.17 -12.94 -8.56
N GLY A 530 8.03 -14.23 -8.26
CA GLY A 530 6.87 -14.82 -7.59
C GLY A 530 6.64 -14.30 -6.19
N ARG A 531 7.69 -13.81 -5.49
CA ARG A 531 7.56 -13.27 -4.13
C ARG A 531 6.60 -12.09 -4.05
N HIS A 532 6.46 -11.28 -5.11
CA HIS A 532 5.49 -10.20 -5.13
C HIS A 532 4.06 -10.73 -5.12
N MET A 533 3.84 -11.85 -5.81
CA MET A 533 2.52 -12.48 -5.84
C MET A 533 2.22 -13.31 -4.57
N ASP A 534 3.24 -13.73 -3.82
CA ASP A 534 3.05 -14.31 -2.48
C ASP A 534 2.46 -13.27 -1.52
N LEU A 535 2.98 -12.03 -1.54
CA LEU A 535 2.45 -10.91 -0.73
C LEU A 535 1.09 -10.44 -1.23
N ALA A 536 0.90 -10.38 -2.55
CA ALA A 536 -0.40 -10.06 -3.17
C ALA A 536 -1.48 -11.06 -2.74
N GLU A 537 -1.17 -12.34 -2.75
CA GLU A 537 -2.07 -13.40 -2.29
C GLU A 537 -2.41 -13.27 -0.81
N GLU A 538 -1.42 -13.02 0.05
CA GLU A 538 -1.61 -12.84 1.47
C GLU A 538 -2.52 -11.63 1.76
N THR A 539 -2.28 -10.51 1.09
CA THR A 539 -3.12 -9.31 1.18
C THR A 539 -4.55 -9.57 0.69
N LEU A 540 -4.70 -10.25 -0.45
CA LEU A 540 -6.00 -10.55 -1.06
C LEU A 540 -6.85 -11.46 -0.16
N PHE A 541 -6.28 -12.59 0.31
CA PHE A 541 -7.01 -13.58 1.09
C PHE A 541 -7.30 -13.15 2.54
N ASN A 542 -6.55 -12.21 3.10
CA ASN A 542 -6.73 -11.81 4.49
C ASN A 542 -7.16 -10.36 4.65
N ALA A 543 -6.33 -9.38 4.26
CA ALA A 543 -6.61 -7.97 4.54
C ALA A 543 -7.78 -7.42 3.70
N ILE A 544 -7.87 -7.77 2.40
CA ILE A 544 -8.94 -7.29 1.52
C ILE A 544 -10.25 -8.03 1.81
N LEU A 545 -10.24 -9.38 1.75
CA LEU A 545 -11.45 -10.17 2.04
C LEU A 545 -11.94 -9.99 3.46
N GLY A 546 -11.04 -9.82 4.45
CA GLY A 546 -11.40 -9.56 5.84
C GLY A 546 -12.09 -8.21 6.08
N GLY A 547 -12.03 -7.30 5.10
CA GLY A 547 -12.72 -6.00 5.14
C GLY A 547 -14.22 -6.09 4.88
N VAL A 548 -14.72 -7.17 4.27
CA VAL A 548 -16.14 -7.36 3.91
C VAL A 548 -16.70 -8.56 4.68
N ASP A 549 -17.96 -8.50 5.10
CA ASP A 549 -18.61 -9.67 5.69
C ASP A 549 -18.90 -10.75 4.62
N LEU A 550 -19.19 -11.97 5.08
CA LEU A 550 -19.37 -13.11 4.18
C LEU A 550 -20.55 -12.94 3.22
N ASP A 551 -21.58 -12.20 3.62
CA ASP A 551 -22.76 -11.93 2.82
C ASP A 551 -22.61 -10.70 1.92
N ALA A 552 -21.48 -10.00 2.01
CA ALA A 552 -21.20 -8.74 1.31
C ALA A 552 -22.31 -7.69 1.50
N GLN A 553 -22.71 -7.45 2.75
CA GLN A 553 -23.69 -6.44 3.12
C GLN A 553 -23.10 -5.32 3.97
N ASN A 554 -21.95 -5.57 4.60
CA ASN A 554 -21.26 -4.62 5.47
C ASN A 554 -19.74 -4.73 5.28
N TYR A 555 -19.03 -3.65 5.60
CA TYR A 555 -17.58 -3.59 5.51
C TYR A 555 -16.95 -2.85 6.69
N THR A 556 -15.65 -2.90 6.78
CA THR A 556 -14.84 -2.07 7.68
C THR A 556 -13.93 -1.15 6.87
N TYR A 557 -13.83 0.12 7.28
CA TYR A 557 -12.85 1.06 6.75
C TYR A 557 -11.46 0.67 7.23
N THR A 558 -11.30 0.44 8.55
CA THR A 558 -10.06 -0.01 9.17
C THR A 558 -10.10 -1.49 9.53
N ASN A 559 -8.95 -2.14 9.49
CA ASN A 559 -8.82 -3.59 9.67
C ASN A 559 -7.78 -3.96 10.74
N PRO A 560 -7.98 -3.60 12.02
CA PRO A 560 -7.07 -3.94 13.09
C PRO A 560 -6.99 -5.44 13.34
N LEU A 561 -5.83 -5.90 13.83
CA LEU A 561 -5.56 -7.30 14.15
C LEU A 561 -6.11 -7.70 15.53
N ASP A 562 -6.52 -6.73 16.31
CA ASP A 562 -7.26 -6.88 17.58
C ASP A 562 -8.44 -5.93 17.52
N SER A 563 -9.65 -6.45 17.36
CA SER A 563 -10.84 -5.64 17.10
C SER A 563 -12.10 -6.24 17.68
N SER A 564 -12.97 -5.38 18.17
CA SER A 564 -14.39 -5.67 18.48
C SER A 564 -15.35 -4.77 17.66
N ALA A 565 -14.82 -4.07 16.65
CA ALA A 565 -15.60 -3.17 15.82
C ALA A 565 -16.64 -3.93 14.99
N GLN A 566 -17.86 -3.39 14.94
CA GLN A 566 -18.89 -3.88 14.02
C GLN A 566 -18.66 -3.30 12.63
N ARG A 567 -18.98 -4.08 11.60
CA ARG A 567 -19.03 -3.61 10.23
C ARG A 567 -20.27 -2.71 10.02
N TYR A 568 -20.20 -1.83 9.04
CA TYR A 568 -21.26 -0.89 8.69
C TYR A 568 -21.54 -0.89 7.19
N LYS A 569 -22.75 -0.47 6.81
CA LYS A 569 -23.18 -0.44 5.41
C LYS A 569 -22.59 0.70 4.61
N TRP A 570 -22.39 1.85 5.26
CA TRP A 570 -21.92 3.09 4.65
C TRP A 570 -21.07 3.87 5.64
N HIS A 571 -20.16 4.70 5.16
CA HIS A 571 -19.24 5.50 5.96
C HIS A 571 -19.27 6.95 5.48
N VAL A 572 -18.96 7.89 6.37
CA VAL A 572 -18.88 9.34 6.05
C VAL A 572 -17.81 9.66 4.97
N CYS A 573 -16.84 8.77 4.78
CA CYS A 573 -15.94 8.77 3.64
C CYS A 573 -16.06 7.40 2.95
N PRO A 574 -16.93 7.25 1.93
CA PRO A 574 -17.20 5.94 1.34
C PRO A 574 -16.20 5.55 0.23
N CYS A 575 -14.95 5.95 0.35
CA CYS A 575 -13.93 5.67 -0.66
C CYS A 575 -13.71 4.16 -0.88
N CYS A 576 -13.78 3.34 0.18
CA CYS A 576 -13.52 1.90 0.11
C CYS A 576 -14.65 1.10 -0.54
N VAL A 577 -15.89 1.63 -0.58
CA VAL A 577 -17.08 0.85 -0.97
C VAL A 577 -17.07 0.36 -2.40
N GLY A 578 -16.51 1.13 -3.32
CA GLY A 578 -16.36 0.74 -4.73
C GLY A 578 -14.99 0.12 -5.04
N ILE A 579 -13.93 0.51 -4.29
CA ILE A 579 -12.58 -0.02 -4.50
C ILE A 579 -12.50 -1.52 -4.17
N ILE A 580 -13.16 -1.98 -3.11
CA ILE A 580 -13.17 -3.41 -2.73
C ILE A 580 -13.80 -4.28 -3.83
N PRO A 581 -15.04 -4.06 -4.30
CA PRO A 581 -15.64 -4.92 -5.31
C PRO A 581 -14.92 -4.85 -6.67
N ARG A 582 -14.47 -3.67 -7.14
CA ARG A 582 -13.68 -3.59 -8.38
C ARG A 582 -12.40 -4.42 -8.28
N THR A 583 -11.75 -4.43 -7.12
CA THR A 583 -10.52 -5.21 -6.90
C THR A 583 -10.80 -6.70 -6.90
N LEU A 584 -11.81 -7.16 -6.16
CA LEU A 584 -12.12 -8.59 -6.05
C LEU A 584 -12.69 -9.16 -7.36
N LEU A 585 -13.53 -8.41 -8.07
CA LEU A 585 -14.10 -8.82 -9.36
C LEU A 585 -13.05 -8.84 -10.49
N SER A 586 -11.93 -8.12 -10.35
CA SER A 586 -10.80 -8.16 -11.27
C SER A 586 -9.89 -9.40 -11.08
N LEU A 587 -10.42 -10.50 -10.54
CA LEU A 587 -9.68 -11.73 -10.26
C LEU A 587 -8.80 -12.23 -11.42
N PRO A 588 -9.21 -12.21 -12.71
CA PRO A 588 -8.36 -12.63 -13.83
C PRO A 588 -7.08 -11.80 -13.94
N THR A 589 -7.15 -10.50 -13.71
CA THR A 589 -6.01 -9.57 -13.75
C THR A 589 -4.96 -9.91 -12.68
N TRP A 590 -5.40 -10.40 -11.51
CA TRP A 590 -4.48 -10.82 -10.44
C TRP A 590 -3.97 -12.25 -10.62
N THR A 591 -4.71 -13.06 -11.38
CA THR A 591 -4.39 -14.49 -11.59
C THR A 591 -3.32 -14.67 -12.66
N TYR A 592 -3.36 -13.87 -13.73
CA TYR A 592 -2.46 -14.05 -14.85
C TYR A 592 -1.75 -12.75 -15.27
N THR A 593 -0.48 -12.88 -15.67
CA THR A 593 0.26 -11.87 -16.42
C THR A 593 0.93 -12.54 -17.62
N LYS A 594 1.28 -11.77 -18.66
CA LYS A 594 1.81 -12.36 -19.89
C LYS A 594 3.03 -11.60 -20.42
N GLY A 595 3.93 -12.34 -21.03
CA GLY A 595 4.95 -11.86 -21.93
C GLY A 595 4.57 -12.10 -23.38
N LYS A 596 5.47 -11.81 -24.33
CA LYS A 596 5.27 -12.08 -25.74
C LYS A 596 4.98 -13.58 -26.00
N ASP A 597 5.74 -14.46 -25.34
CA ASP A 597 5.76 -15.93 -25.49
C ASP A 597 5.79 -16.62 -24.13
N ALA A 598 5.08 -16.03 -23.14
CA ALA A 598 4.99 -16.58 -21.81
C ALA A 598 3.67 -16.21 -21.13
N ILE A 599 3.15 -17.12 -20.31
CA ILE A 599 2.06 -16.86 -19.36
C ILE A 599 2.59 -17.14 -17.96
N TYR A 600 2.24 -16.27 -17.00
CA TYR A 600 2.54 -16.44 -15.58
C TYR A 600 1.23 -16.71 -14.83
N VAL A 601 1.17 -17.85 -14.15
CA VAL A 601 0.05 -18.22 -13.27
C VAL A 601 0.39 -17.77 -11.87
N ASN A 602 -0.21 -16.66 -11.44
CA ASN A 602 0.13 -15.95 -10.20
C ASN A 602 -0.77 -16.34 -9.01
N GLN A 603 -2.05 -16.62 -9.26
CA GLN A 603 -3.02 -17.03 -8.24
C GLN A 603 -3.67 -18.36 -8.62
N PHE A 604 -4.17 -19.08 -7.61
CA PHE A 604 -4.82 -20.38 -7.81
C PHE A 604 -6.31 -20.23 -7.50
N ALA A 605 -7.12 -20.19 -8.57
CA ALA A 605 -8.57 -20.01 -8.48
C ALA A 605 -9.25 -20.76 -9.62
N GLY A 606 -10.18 -21.64 -9.29
CA GLY A 606 -11.00 -22.34 -10.28
C GLY A 606 -11.71 -21.33 -11.18
N SER A 607 -11.32 -21.29 -12.46
CA SER A 607 -11.78 -20.28 -13.42
C SER A 607 -11.44 -20.66 -14.85
N THR A 608 -12.19 -20.10 -15.82
CA THR A 608 -11.84 -20.14 -17.24
C THR A 608 -11.61 -18.72 -17.73
N VAL A 609 -10.42 -18.49 -18.28
CA VAL A 609 -9.95 -17.15 -18.73
C VAL A 609 -9.27 -17.30 -20.09
N THR A 610 -9.50 -16.37 -21.01
CA THR A 610 -8.76 -16.31 -22.28
C THR A 610 -7.65 -15.27 -22.18
N VAL A 611 -6.43 -15.68 -22.50
CA VAL A 611 -5.25 -14.81 -22.56
C VAL A 611 -4.88 -14.61 -24.03
N ASP A 612 -5.09 -13.39 -24.54
CA ASP A 612 -4.86 -13.08 -25.93
C ASP A 612 -3.39 -12.78 -26.24
N ASN A 613 -3.02 -13.04 -27.51
CA ASN A 613 -1.72 -12.67 -28.09
C ASN A 613 -0.51 -13.22 -27.30
N VAL A 614 -0.49 -14.53 -27.06
CA VAL A 614 0.66 -15.27 -26.52
C VAL A 614 1.29 -16.05 -27.66
N ALA A 615 2.53 -15.78 -28.01
CA ALA A 615 3.20 -16.35 -29.20
C ALA A 615 2.37 -16.24 -30.49
N GLY A 616 1.55 -15.17 -30.60
CA GLY A 616 0.68 -14.90 -31.74
C GLY A 616 -0.62 -15.75 -31.78
N THR A 617 -1.04 -16.33 -30.66
CA THR A 617 -2.32 -17.02 -30.53
C THR A 617 -3.06 -16.58 -29.25
N SER A 618 -4.37 -16.80 -29.16
CA SER A 618 -5.10 -16.74 -27.91
C SER A 618 -5.03 -18.12 -27.21
N VAL A 619 -5.00 -18.10 -25.88
CA VAL A 619 -4.91 -19.31 -25.06
C VAL A 619 -6.03 -19.26 -24.02
N GLN A 620 -6.97 -20.19 -24.08
CA GLN A 620 -7.93 -20.39 -23.02
C GLN A 620 -7.28 -21.27 -21.94
N LEU A 621 -7.38 -20.79 -20.69
CA LEU A 621 -6.89 -21.47 -19.51
C LEU A 621 -8.07 -21.82 -18.61
N THR A 622 -8.20 -23.10 -18.24
CA THR A 622 -9.20 -23.55 -17.27
C THR A 622 -8.50 -24.13 -16.06
N GLN A 623 -8.56 -23.41 -14.93
CA GLN A 623 -8.08 -23.92 -13.64
C GLN A 623 -9.20 -24.65 -12.91
N THR A 624 -8.87 -25.82 -12.33
CA THR A 624 -9.72 -26.58 -11.40
C THR A 624 -8.98 -26.75 -10.08
N THR A 625 -9.53 -26.23 -8.98
CA THR A 625 -8.92 -26.31 -7.66
C THR A 625 -9.89 -25.94 -6.55
N ASP A 626 -9.72 -26.56 -5.38
CA ASP A 626 -10.37 -26.17 -4.12
C ASP A 626 -9.44 -25.32 -3.23
N TYR A 627 -8.37 -24.75 -3.81
CA TYR A 627 -7.50 -23.84 -3.09
C TYR A 627 -8.29 -22.65 -2.52
N PRO A 628 -8.06 -22.22 -1.27
CA PRO A 628 -6.91 -22.48 -0.40
C PRO A 628 -7.11 -23.66 0.59
N TRP A 629 -8.15 -24.46 0.45
CA TRP A 629 -8.49 -25.53 1.39
C TRP A 629 -7.67 -26.80 1.14
N ASN A 630 -7.33 -27.09 -0.12
CA ASN A 630 -6.33 -28.10 -0.49
C ASN A 630 -5.34 -27.58 -1.53
N GLY A 631 -4.23 -28.28 -1.71
CA GLY A 631 -3.13 -27.83 -2.55
C GLY A 631 -3.17 -28.30 -3.99
N LYS A 632 -4.16 -29.10 -4.40
CA LYS A 632 -4.22 -29.65 -5.76
C LYS A 632 -4.77 -28.63 -6.74
N VAL A 633 -4.07 -28.46 -7.84
CA VAL A 633 -4.45 -27.58 -8.94
C VAL A 633 -4.25 -28.32 -10.25
N GLU A 634 -5.25 -28.25 -11.12
CA GLU A 634 -5.19 -28.69 -12.51
C GLU A 634 -5.42 -27.48 -13.41
N LEU A 635 -4.64 -27.40 -14.49
CA LEU A 635 -4.76 -26.35 -15.51
C LEU A 635 -4.83 -27.00 -16.89
N GLU A 636 -5.97 -26.87 -17.57
CA GLU A 636 -6.12 -27.18 -18.96
C GLU A 636 -5.68 -25.99 -19.82
N VAL A 637 -4.84 -26.27 -20.84
CA VAL A 637 -4.23 -25.26 -21.70
C VAL A 637 -4.75 -25.47 -23.12
N ASN A 638 -5.54 -24.53 -23.60
CA ASN A 638 -6.24 -24.58 -24.90
C ASN A 638 -5.81 -23.42 -25.81
N PRO A 639 -4.62 -23.49 -26.47
CA PRO A 639 -4.27 -22.52 -27.48
C PRO A 639 -5.14 -22.70 -28.74
N ALA A 640 -5.62 -21.59 -29.32
CA ALA A 640 -6.43 -21.63 -30.55
C ALA A 640 -5.65 -22.26 -31.72
N THR A 641 -4.32 -22.13 -31.72
CA THR A 641 -3.40 -22.86 -32.59
C THR A 641 -2.21 -23.34 -31.79
N SER A 642 -1.73 -24.55 -32.10
CA SER A 642 -0.55 -25.10 -31.40
C SER A 642 0.65 -24.19 -31.51
N LYS A 643 1.23 -23.79 -30.39
CA LYS A 643 2.34 -22.84 -30.29
C LYS A 643 3.30 -23.20 -29.17
N THR A 644 4.55 -22.80 -29.35
CA THR A 644 5.56 -22.90 -28.28
C THR A 644 5.57 -21.62 -27.46
N PHE A 645 5.35 -21.76 -26.15
CA PHE A 645 5.45 -20.69 -25.17
C PHE A 645 5.76 -21.27 -23.77
N ALA A 646 6.28 -20.42 -22.90
CA ALA A 646 6.54 -20.77 -21.52
C ALA A 646 5.27 -20.58 -20.66
N LEU A 647 4.91 -21.59 -19.88
CA LEU A 647 3.96 -21.51 -18.79
C LEU A 647 4.75 -21.47 -17.48
N ASN A 648 4.64 -20.36 -16.75
CA ASN A 648 5.37 -20.10 -15.51
C ASN A 648 4.39 -20.20 -14.34
N ILE A 649 4.51 -21.25 -13.52
CA ILE A 649 3.62 -21.53 -12.40
C ILE A 649 4.29 -21.02 -11.13
N ARG A 650 3.63 -20.13 -10.39
CA ARG A 650 4.17 -19.62 -9.13
C ARG A 650 4.38 -20.75 -8.13
N VAL A 651 5.52 -20.76 -7.50
CA VAL A 651 5.91 -21.64 -6.41
C VAL A 651 5.88 -20.83 -5.11
N PRO A 652 4.82 -20.91 -4.30
CA PRO A 652 4.64 -20.04 -3.14
C PRO A 652 5.77 -20.17 -2.12
N ASN A 653 6.20 -19.00 -1.61
CA ASN A 653 7.15 -18.89 -0.50
C ASN A 653 6.53 -18.03 0.61
N ARG A 654 6.27 -18.61 1.77
CA ARG A 654 5.64 -17.93 2.91
C ARG A 654 6.62 -17.16 3.80
N GLN A 655 7.90 -17.13 3.43
CA GLN A 655 8.98 -16.42 4.14
C GLN A 655 9.40 -15.12 3.42
N THR A 656 8.54 -14.55 2.57
CA THR A 656 8.90 -13.39 1.74
C THR A 656 9.19 -12.14 2.57
N SER A 657 8.37 -11.83 3.59
CA SER A 657 8.63 -10.76 4.54
C SER A 657 9.60 -11.25 5.62
N LEU A 658 10.66 -10.47 5.88
CA LEU A 658 11.62 -10.75 6.96
C LEU A 658 11.05 -10.50 8.37
N LEU A 659 9.85 -9.93 8.46
CA LEU A 659 9.18 -9.62 9.73
C LEU A 659 8.61 -10.87 10.43
N TYR A 660 8.43 -11.97 9.69
CA TYR A 660 7.70 -13.14 10.19
C TYR A 660 8.46 -14.43 9.88
N THR A 661 8.51 -15.31 10.86
CA THR A 661 9.04 -16.66 10.70
C THR A 661 7.91 -17.67 10.86
N ASN A 662 7.75 -18.55 9.88
CA ASN A 662 6.74 -19.61 9.87
C ASN A 662 7.36 -20.95 10.25
N THR A 663 6.73 -21.69 11.19
CA THR A 663 7.20 -22.99 11.64
C THR A 663 6.05 -24.01 11.61
N PRO A 664 6.18 -25.16 10.91
CA PRO A 664 7.32 -25.56 10.07
C PRO A 664 7.47 -24.65 8.83
N GLY A 665 8.68 -24.54 8.26
CA GLY A 665 8.87 -23.93 6.95
C GLY A 665 8.19 -24.78 5.88
N ILE A 666 7.35 -24.17 5.04
CA ILE A 666 6.61 -24.84 3.97
C ILE A 666 6.73 -24.02 2.72
N ASP A 667 7.35 -24.58 1.70
CA ASP A 667 7.55 -23.95 0.40
C ASP A 667 7.62 -25.03 -0.70
N GLY A 668 7.72 -24.60 -1.95
CA GLY A 668 7.92 -25.49 -3.08
C GLY A 668 6.61 -26.12 -3.62
N LEU A 669 6.79 -27.19 -4.35
CA LEU A 669 5.74 -28.05 -4.92
C LEU A 669 5.94 -29.50 -4.45
N LEU A 670 4.86 -30.17 -4.07
CA LEU A 670 4.88 -31.61 -3.77
C LEU A 670 4.97 -32.45 -5.04
N SER A 671 4.32 -31.99 -6.11
CA SER A 671 4.33 -32.65 -7.41
C SER A 671 4.12 -31.65 -8.54
N LEU A 672 4.57 -32.00 -9.74
CA LEU A 672 4.23 -31.32 -10.99
C LEU A 672 4.22 -32.36 -12.11
N ALA A 673 3.15 -32.39 -12.89
CA ALA A 673 2.98 -33.27 -14.03
C ALA A 673 2.42 -32.51 -15.24
N VAL A 674 2.73 -33.01 -16.44
CA VAL A 674 2.16 -32.53 -17.69
C VAL A 674 1.59 -33.75 -18.43
N ASN A 675 0.31 -33.73 -18.77
CA ASN A 675 -0.43 -34.83 -19.37
C ASN A 675 -0.21 -36.15 -18.60
N GLY A 676 -0.33 -36.08 -17.24
CA GLY A 676 -0.16 -37.23 -16.36
C GLY A 676 1.29 -37.68 -16.17
N LYS A 677 2.28 -37.08 -16.82
CA LYS A 677 3.70 -37.42 -16.70
C LYS A 677 4.41 -36.44 -15.75
N SER A 678 5.03 -36.97 -14.69
CA SER A 678 5.82 -36.16 -13.76
C SER A 678 6.95 -35.44 -14.49
N VAL A 679 7.13 -34.18 -14.19
CA VAL A 679 8.19 -33.32 -14.73
C VAL A 679 8.96 -32.65 -13.59
N LYS A 680 10.25 -32.40 -13.82
CA LYS A 680 11.09 -31.62 -12.92
C LYS A 680 11.37 -30.27 -13.59
N PRO A 681 10.68 -29.20 -13.20
CA PRO A 681 10.85 -27.90 -13.83
C PRO A 681 12.15 -27.22 -13.37
N MET A 682 12.66 -26.30 -14.18
CA MET A 682 13.55 -25.25 -13.70
C MET A 682 12.74 -24.27 -12.85
N ILE A 683 13.23 -23.94 -11.69
CA ILE A 683 12.61 -22.90 -10.85
C ILE A 683 13.50 -21.65 -10.91
N GLU A 684 12.91 -20.56 -11.39
CA GLU A 684 13.59 -19.27 -11.47
C GLU A 684 12.68 -18.17 -10.89
N ARG A 685 13.22 -17.36 -10.01
CA ARG A 685 12.49 -16.23 -9.39
C ARG A 685 11.11 -16.61 -8.83
N GLY A 686 11.01 -17.81 -8.22
CA GLY A 686 9.76 -18.28 -7.62
C GLY A 686 8.72 -18.80 -8.63
N TYR A 687 9.13 -19.10 -9.87
CA TYR A 687 8.28 -19.75 -10.88
C TYR A 687 8.88 -21.06 -11.38
N ALA A 688 8.06 -22.09 -11.44
CA ALA A 688 8.34 -23.34 -12.16
C ALA A 688 8.06 -23.14 -13.65
N ILE A 689 9.06 -23.30 -14.50
CA ILE A 689 9.01 -22.95 -15.92
C ILE A 689 8.77 -24.22 -16.75
N LEU A 690 7.71 -24.19 -17.57
CA LEU A 690 7.36 -25.24 -18.53
C LEU A 690 7.38 -24.64 -19.94
N ASP A 691 8.54 -24.64 -20.60
CA ASP A 691 8.70 -24.14 -21.99
C ASP A 691 8.57 -25.30 -22.97
N ARG A 692 7.47 -25.32 -23.73
CA ARG A 692 7.14 -26.37 -24.69
C ARG A 692 6.10 -25.94 -25.70
N THR A 693 5.91 -26.75 -26.75
CA THR A 693 4.78 -26.63 -27.68
C THR A 693 3.51 -27.15 -27.00
N TRP A 694 2.51 -26.29 -26.85
CA TRP A 694 1.21 -26.60 -26.28
C TRP A 694 0.19 -26.87 -27.38
N LYS A 695 -0.72 -27.79 -27.11
CA LYS A 695 -1.87 -28.16 -27.94
C LYS A 695 -3.15 -28.03 -27.11
N ALA A 696 -4.28 -27.83 -27.77
CA ALA A 696 -5.57 -27.85 -27.09
C ALA A 696 -5.78 -29.19 -26.36
N GLY A 697 -6.23 -29.13 -25.10
CA GLY A 697 -6.42 -30.26 -24.20
C GLY A 697 -5.16 -30.70 -23.44
N ASP A 698 -4.02 -30.04 -23.60
CA ASP A 698 -2.86 -30.31 -22.73
C ASP A 698 -3.20 -29.92 -21.28
N THR A 699 -2.82 -30.78 -20.33
CA THR A 699 -3.06 -30.56 -18.89
C THR A 699 -1.76 -30.39 -18.11
N VAL A 700 -1.80 -29.55 -17.09
CA VAL A 700 -0.74 -29.39 -16.08
C VAL A 700 -1.35 -29.56 -14.71
N GLU A 701 -0.80 -30.48 -13.94
CA GLU A 701 -1.23 -30.81 -12.59
C GLU A 701 -0.10 -30.56 -11.61
N TRP A 702 -0.40 -29.87 -10.50
CA TRP A 702 0.57 -29.68 -9.41
C TRP A 702 -0.09 -29.72 -8.06
N GLU A 703 0.71 -29.96 -7.05
CA GLU A 703 0.25 -29.95 -5.66
C GLU A 703 1.13 -29.04 -4.79
N LEU A 704 0.47 -28.12 -4.09
CA LEU A 704 1.09 -27.21 -3.14
C LEU A 704 1.11 -27.82 -1.74
N PRO A 705 2.21 -27.69 -0.99
CA PRO A 705 2.21 -28.14 0.40
C PRO A 705 1.38 -27.18 1.27
N LEU A 706 0.42 -27.73 2.01
CA LEU A 706 -0.40 -26.99 2.96
C LEU A 706 -0.37 -27.69 4.33
N ALA A 707 -0.07 -26.91 5.36
CA ALA A 707 -0.11 -27.38 6.74
C ALA A 707 -0.32 -26.22 7.71
N VAL A 708 -0.72 -26.52 8.95
CA VAL A 708 -0.80 -25.54 10.01
C VAL A 708 0.62 -25.09 10.39
N GLN A 709 0.83 -23.78 10.38
CA GLN A 709 2.09 -23.13 10.76
C GLN A 709 1.86 -22.17 11.92
N ARG A 710 2.86 -22.09 12.79
CA ARG A 710 2.99 -21.03 13.80
C ARG A 710 3.80 -19.90 13.19
N VAL A 711 3.36 -18.68 13.39
CA VAL A 711 4.02 -17.47 12.88
C VAL A 711 4.51 -16.64 14.06
N VAL A 712 5.80 -16.35 14.09
CA VAL A 712 6.44 -15.52 15.11
C VAL A 712 6.96 -14.25 14.44
N ALA A 713 6.69 -13.12 15.06
CA ALA A 713 7.15 -11.82 14.57
C ALA A 713 8.60 -11.53 14.98
N ASP A 714 9.31 -10.73 14.19
CA ASP A 714 10.62 -10.18 14.56
C ASP A 714 10.55 -9.49 15.93
N HIS A 715 11.58 -9.71 16.76
CA HIS A 715 11.65 -9.20 18.12
C HIS A 715 11.59 -7.67 18.25
N ARG A 716 11.87 -6.93 17.15
CA ARG A 716 11.75 -5.47 17.07
C ARG A 716 10.29 -5.03 17.08
N ILE A 717 9.35 -5.89 16.69
CA ILE A 717 7.91 -5.62 16.76
C ILE A 717 7.42 -5.84 18.19
N VAL A 718 7.47 -4.79 19.00
CA VAL A 718 7.19 -4.85 20.45
C VAL A 718 5.79 -5.38 20.76
N ALA A 719 4.79 -5.03 19.93
CA ALA A 719 3.39 -5.43 20.11
C ALA A 719 3.18 -6.96 20.07
N ASN A 720 4.09 -7.69 19.43
CA ASN A 720 3.96 -9.13 19.19
C ASN A 720 4.99 -9.99 19.93
N ARG A 721 5.78 -9.40 20.84
CA ARG A 721 6.71 -10.17 21.68
C ARG A 721 5.98 -11.16 22.55
N GLY A 722 6.42 -12.43 22.57
CA GLY A 722 5.77 -13.51 23.32
C GLY A 722 4.37 -13.85 22.81
N ARG A 723 4.13 -13.63 21.52
CA ARG A 723 2.88 -13.96 20.86
C ARG A 723 3.14 -14.80 19.60
N VAL A 724 2.11 -15.53 19.19
CA VAL A 724 2.08 -16.38 18.00
C VAL A 724 0.80 -16.14 17.23
N ALA A 725 0.88 -16.08 15.90
CA ALA A 725 -0.26 -16.19 15.02
C ALA A 725 -0.28 -17.58 14.37
N LEU A 726 -1.43 -17.96 13.81
CA LEU A 726 -1.58 -19.23 13.08
C LEU A 726 -1.83 -18.97 11.60
N ARG A 727 -1.30 -19.87 10.77
CA ARG A 727 -1.41 -19.84 9.32
C ARG A 727 -1.73 -21.21 8.77
N TYR A 728 -2.46 -21.25 7.66
CA TYR A 728 -2.63 -22.43 6.80
C TYR A 728 -2.63 -21.97 5.33
N GLY A 729 -1.60 -22.34 4.57
CA GLY A 729 -1.40 -21.82 3.23
C GLY A 729 -1.37 -20.29 3.19
N PRO A 730 -2.20 -19.60 2.38
CA PRO A 730 -2.28 -18.15 2.34
C PRO A 730 -3.06 -17.54 3.50
N LEU A 731 -3.82 -18.35 4.25
CA LEU A 731 -4.76 -17.88 5.26
C LEU A 731 -4.09 -17.63 6.60
N ILE A 732 -4.28 -16.45 7.16
CA ILE A 732 -4.03 -16.13 8.56
C ILE A 732 -5.30 -16.38 9.38
N TYR A 733 -5.14 -16.78 10.62
CA TYR A 733 -6.24 -17.20 11.49
C TYR A 733 -6.47 -16.24 12.64
N ASN A 734 -7.74 -16.12 13.02
CA ASN A 734 -8.21 -15.31 14.13
C ASN A 734 -8.80 -16.18 15.24
N PHE A 735 -8.64 -15.71 16.46
CA PHE A 735 -9.29 -16.26 17.65
C PHE A 735 -10.41 -15.30 18.08
N GLU A 736 -11.64 -15.83 18.21
CA GLU A 736 -12.80 -15.00 18.54
C GLU A 736 -13.31 -15.25 19.96
N SER A 737 -13.72 -14.19 20.65
CA SER A 737 -14.22 -14.27 22.03
C SER A 737 -15.54 -15.02 22.17
N VAL A 738 -16.26 -15.24 21.07
CA VAL A 738 -17.48 -16.07 21.05
C VAL A 738 -17.20 -17.57 21.21
N ASP A 739 -15.96 -18.00 20.93
CA ASP A 739 -15.56 -19.40 21.04
C ASP A 739 -14.68 -19.65 22.29
N GLN A 740 -13.95 -18.64 22.78
CA GLN A 740 -12.86 -18.84 23.75
C GLN A 740 -12.39 -17.54 24.40
N ASP A 741 -11.60 -17.66 25.47
CA ASP A 741 -10.86 -16.53 26.03
C ASP A 741 -9.70 -16.15 25.10
N VAL A 742 -9.81 -14.99 24.46
CA VAL A 742 -8.78 -14.44 23.55
C VAL A 742 -7.51 -13.96 24.29
N ASN A 743 -7.46 -14.01 25.62
CA ASN A 743 -6.27 -13.75 26.43
C ASN A 743 -5.57 -15.02 26.90
N ALA A 744 -6.12 -16.21 26.57
CA ALA A 744 -5.55 -17.50 26.90
C ALA A 744 -4.13 -17.66 26.30
N VAL A 745 -3.38 -18.62 26.80
CA VAL A 745 -2.01 -18.92 26.37
C VAL A 745 -2.02 -20.16 25.50
N LEU A 746 -1.46 -20.04 24.31
CA LEU A 746 -1.22 -21.16 23.41
C LEU A 746 0.16 -21.74 23.70
N ALA A 747 0.21 -22.96 24.25
CA ALA A 747 1.50 -23.60 24.53
C ALA A 747 2.26 -23.88 23.22
N SER A 748 3.57 -23.65 23.21
CA SER A 748 4.44 -23.92 22.07
C SER A 748 4.42 -25.37 21.61
N SER A 749 4.19 -26.30 22.55
CA SER A 749 4.06 -27.76 22.32
C SER A 749 2.65 -28.21 21.93
N ALA A 750 1.64 -27.30 21.88
CA ALA A 750 0.26 -27.70 21.56
C ALA A 750 0.16 -28.28 20.14
N SER A 751 -0.45 -29.46 20.04
CA SER A 751 -0.81 -30.04 18.73
C SER A 751 -1.95 -29.23 18.11
N LEU A 752 -1.77 -28.86 16.83
CA LEU A 752 -2.73 -28.10 16.04
C LEU A 752 -3.09 -28.88 14.79
N ALA A 753 -4.37 -28.91 14.44
CA ALA A 753 -4.88 -29.60 13.26
C ALA A 753 -5.89 -28.75 12.49
N ALA A 754 -5.82 -28.78 11.17
CA ALA A 754 -6.84 -28.19 10.33
C ALA A 754 -8.02 -29.15 10.19
N GLU A 755 -9.25 -28.62 10.25
CA GLU A 755 -10.50 -29.39 10.14
C GLU A 755 -11.54 -28.58 9.39
N TRP A 756 -12.22 -29.20 8.42
CA TRP A 756 -13.33 -28.59 7.70
C TRP A 756 -14.61 -28.58 8.56
N LYS A 757 -15.25 -27.42 8.66
CA LYS A 757 -16.52 -27.21 9.36
C LYS A 757 -17.59 -26.71 8.40
N PRO A 758 -18.42 -27.62 7.85
CA PRO A 758 -19.44 -27.25 6.86
C PRO A 758 -20.52 -26.34 7.43
N ASP A 759 -20.88 -26.52 8.71
CA ASP A 759 -21.97 -25.80 9.37
C ASP A 759 -21.53 -24.47 10.01
N LEU A 760 -20.24 -24.13 9.97
CA LEU A 760 -19.72 -22.90 10.53
C LEU A 760 -19.45 -21.89 9.42
N LEU A 761 -20.09 -20.70 9.50
CA LEU A 761 -19.85 -19.58 8.60
C LEU A 761 -19.93 -19.93 7.09
N GLY A 762 -20.87 -20.82 6.74
CA GLY A 762 -21.07 -21.29 5.36
C GLY A 762 -20.00 -22.29 4.86
N GLY A 763 -19.21 -22.86 5.77
CA GLY A 763 -18.11 -23.78 5.48
C GLY A 763 -16.75 -23.11 5.55
N VAL A 764 -15.98 -23.46 6.58
CA VAL A 764 -14.62 -22.94 6.79
C VAL A 764 -13.66 -24.04 7.23
N LEU A 765 -12.41 -23.90 6.82
CA LEU A 765 -11.32 -24.69 7.37
C LEU A 765 -10.83 -24.02 8.66
N VAL A 766 -11.08 -24.64 9.81
CA VAL A 766 -10.66 -24.12 11.12
C VAL A 766 -9.34 -24.76 11.54
N ILE A 767 -8.63 -24.11 12.48
CA ILE A 767 -7.53 -24.74 13.20
C ILE A 767 -8.02 -25.05 14.62
N LYS A 768 -7.87 -26.30 15.01
CA LYS A 768 -8.21 -26.81 16.35
C LYS A 768 -6.99 -27.19 17.14
N GLY A 769 -7.11 -27.12 18.46
CA GLY A 769 -6.08 -27.52 19.40
C GLY A 769 -6.56 -27.38 20.84
N ARG A 770 -5.61 -27.17 21.74
CA ARG A 770 -5.86 -26.86 23.14
C ARG A 770 -4.94 -25.77 23.61
N PHE A 771 -5.47 -24.91 24.44
CA PHE A 771 -4.68 -23.92 25.22
C PHE A 771 -3.86 -24.61 26.32
N ALA A 772 -2.93 -23.86 26.89
CA ALA A 772 -2.07 -24.34 27.97
C ALA A 772 -2.84 -24.80 29.21
N ASP A 773 -4.04 -24.29 29.45
CA ASP A 773 -4.96 -24.70 30.52
C ASP A 773 -5.83 -25.92 30.15
N GLY A 774 -5.60 -26.51 29.00
CA GLY A 774 -6.32 -27.67 28.47
C GLY A 774 -7.67 -27.40 27.81
N LYS A 775 -8.16 -26.16 27.81
CA LYS A 775 -9.41 -25.79 27.13
C LYS A 775 -9.28 -25.90 25.62
N PRO A 776 -10.39 -26.20 24.91
CA PRO A 776 -10.36 -26.29 23.46
C PRO A 776 -10.02 -24.93 22.82
N LEU A 777 -9.31 -25.00 21.69
CA LEU A 777 -8.97 -23.89 20.82
C LEU A 777 -9.69 -24.08 19.48
N LEU A 778 -10.29 -22.99 18.99
CA LEU A 778 -10.87 -22.89 17.66
C LEU A 778 -10.43 -21.58 17.01
N ALA A 779 -9.62 -21.65 15.95
CA ALA A 779 -9.26 -20.48 15.15
C ALA A 779 -9.93 -20.55 13.78
N ILE A 780 -10.46 -19.41 13.32
CA ILE A 780 -11.12 -19.25 12.02
C ILE A 780 -10.26 -18.40 11.08
N PRO A 781 -10.40 -18.55 9.74
CA PRO A 781 -9.65 -17.70 8.81
C PRO A 781 -9.98 -16.22 8.95
N ASN A 782 -8.99 -15.34 8.73
CA ASN A 782 -9.14 -13.87 8.88
C ASN A 782 -10.23 -13.28 7.99
N TYR A 783 -10.48 -13.83 6.80
CA TYR A 783 -11.57 -13.38 5.93
C TYR A 783 -12.96 -13.58 6.54
N ALA A 784 -13.09 -14.50 7.50
CA ALA A 784 -14.36 -14.81 8.17
C ALA A 784 -14.52 -14.13 9.54
N ARG A 785 -13.53 -13.33 9.96
CA ARG A 785 -13.51 -12.66 11.27
C ARG A 785 -14.74 -11.77 11.51
N LEU A 786 -15.17 -11.66 12.76
CA LEU A 786 -16.22 -10.72 13.21
C LEU A 786 -17.60 -10.88 12.53
N ASN A 787 -17.87 -11.97 11.82
CA ASN A 787 -19.20 -12.26 11.27
C ASN A 787 -20.20 -12.72 12.37
N ARG A 788 -19.67 -13.11 13.54
CA ARG A 788 -20.48 -13.56 14.71
C ARG A 788 -20.42 -12.56 15.88
N GLY A 789 -19.81 -11.39 15.65
CA GLY A 789 -19.57 -10.38 16.69
C GLY A 789 -18.48 -10.76 17.69
N GLY A 790 -18.45 -10.07 18.83
CA GLY A 790 -17.44 -10.27 19.86
C GLY A 790 -16.11 -9.57 19.54
N ARG A 791 -15.00 -10.04 20.15
CA ARG A 791 -13.64 -9.57 19.91
C ARG A 791 -12.86 -10.62 19.14
N SER A 792 -12.11 -10.21 18.13
CA SER A 792 -11.30 -11.06 17.27
C SER A 792 -9.84 -10.63 17.36
N VAL A 793 -8.92 -11.56 17.58
CA VAL A 793 -7.48 -11.30 17.65
C VAL A 793 -6.71 -12.25 16.74
N VAL A 794 -5.63 -11.76 16.13
CA VAL A 794 -4.70 -12.56 15.33
C VAL A 794 -3.59 -13.14 16.21
N TRP A 795 -3.09 -12.38 17.16
CA TRP A 795 -1.91 -12.71 17.97
C TRP A 795 -2.29 -13.19 19.36
N MET A 796 -2.05 -14.47 19.63
CA MET A 796 -2.24 -15.09 20.96
C MET A 796 -0.94 -15.07 21.77
N LYS A 797 -1.06 -15.03 23.09
CA LYS A 797 0.09 -15.25 23.97
C LYS A 797 0.68 -16.63 23.73
N ASP A 798 1.99 -16.71 23.56
CA ASP A 798 2.77 -17.95 23.41
C ASP A 798 3.61 -18.21 24.66
N ARG A 799 3.74 -19.50 25.04
CA ARG A 799 4.54 -19.89 26.23
C ARG A 799 5.20 -21.25 26.02
#